data_83e228989a9d8b2d06d7fa005d4eb579
#
_entry.id   83e228989a9d8b2d06d7fa005d4eb579
#
_cell.length_a   1.000
_cell.length_b   1.000
_cell.length_c   1.000
_cell.angle_alpha   90.00
_cell.angle_beta   90.00
_cell.angle_gamma   90.00
#
_symmetry.space_group_name_H-M   'P 1'
#
loop_
_entity.id
_entity.type
_entity.pdbx_description
1 polymer ?
#
loop_
_entity_poly.entity_id
_entity_poly.type
_entity_poly.pdbx_seq_one_letter_code
_entity_poly.pdbx_strand_id
1 'polypeptide(L)'
;MSCKEDRSTPFWDTSLSENERLDWLLENMTLDEKLHSVSSGGYDLERLGIPGHNLGGEAAHGVEARNDQNGFGKPDISTSFPQPIGMSASWDTELIEEAGRVTGTEARVIAGRHNGQGLSRWAPTVDLERDPRWGRNEEDYGEDPFLTGEMASAYVKGMQGDDPNYICCAATLKHFYGNNTEDGRGWKNSSIDPRNRNELYLEPFRRVITKGGASGVMTAYNRINGVPGILNPEVQTILKDQYGLLHAVGDGGAMALVANVHHYFGMNAETVSAALKAGVDGMSDRPDQVYSAAREAYELGLLKEEDLDRSIRNTYRLKIRLGLYDRKSRSPYDRLTEKDLCSDHNRMISVKTAEESIVLLRNDDHLLPFSANEISDAADDEGKLAIVGPLSDVWYQDWYGGIPSYRKTLRQGLEEVTGKSIPCAEGYDRVIFRADGQPVAVDDDGSLIVGKEPDEFYRMDWGSGNYTFRSVRTGKFLTSGLYDASEHPERLGKISAAADSPFDWFVMEIFHLEKNGGGTSGSGSSHKENEGGTFTISDRFRRPLAVRPDHTIYAQQKDGRASVFTMEVTADGTKEAVNLARTHKKVILALGSCPMIGAKEEIDRKTIMLPSSQQKLIDQVTEVNENVLIVFITNYPYSFMEGGKTASGLPGDLLQEGVRRAKAILWSASGSQDMGTALARTIFGLSAPAGRTNETWYKRDDQLPDINDYDIIKGRRTYRYFDGEVIWPFGFGLTYTDFTYRNLSLAMAGPSLVEASFEVTNTGSAVSDEVAELYAVMPRTRVPRPLRQLVGFRRLHDVRPGETVQVRFRIPTAELSYYDTISGSMMTEEGDYLFFAGRSSADRQTQKVLHIPGAVPGKRDTACRIRADHYDDYENIELTEGRFGMTAVSLRDENKKGEIVFRDCVLGDEATHGKLLLKSKRGCRIQFLVGDKEVLAFRGDTASYVASASFRENSLNEGDRAPERWPAVWDEIEFSLPDVKEEDRKNATITIRMEGDVKLLSFRLFRPDPDAHRF
;
A
#
# COMPACT_ATOMS: atom_id res chain seq x y z
N MET A 1 24.95 8.68 28.59
CA MET A 1 26.28 9.22 28.28
C MET A 1 26.62 8.73 26.88
N SER A 2 27.08 9.58 25.95
CA SER A 2 27.46 9.08 24.62
C SER A 2 28.71 8.21 24.73
N CYS A 3 28.74 7.09 23.99
CA CYS A 3 29.91 6.23 23.86
C CYS A 3 31.15 7.08 23.46
N LYS A 4 32.26 6.90 24.17
CA LYS A 4 33.51 7.62 23.85
C LYS A 4 34.18 6.88 22.68
N GLU A 5 34.27 7.54 21.53
CA GLU A 5 34.91 7.00 20.32
C GLU A 5 36.38 6.68 20.54
N ASP A 6 36.80 5.45 20.27
CA ASP A 6 38.23 5.08 20.18
C ASP A 6 38.63 4.91 18.71
N ARG A 7 39.08 5.98 18.11
CA ARG A 7 39.45 6.05 16.68
C ARG A 7 40.83 5.46 16.38
N SER A 8 41.48 4.81 17.34
CA SER A 8 42.76 4.15 17.14
C SER A 8 42.65 2.74 16.57
N THR A 9 41.45 2.15 16.56
CA THR A 9 41.22 0.80 16.12
C THR A 9 41.09 0.69 14.58
N PRO A 10 41.38 -0.47 13.98
CA PRO A 10 41.22 -0.73 12.54
C PRO A 10 39.82 -0.45 12.00
N PHE A 11 38.79 -0.55 12.83
CA PHE A 11 37.40 -0.25 12.42
C PHE A 11 37.26 1.21 11.93
N TRP A 12 38.02 2.15 12.49
CA TRP A 12 37.99 3.57 12.10
C TRP A 12 38.98 3.92 10.99
N ASP A 13 39.88 2.98 10.59
CA ASP A 13 40.87 3.21 9.57
C ASP A 13 40.25 3.10 8.16
N THR A 14 40.00 4.28 7.57
CA THR A 14 39.41 4.39 6.25
C THR A 14 40.38 4.10 5.09
N SER A 15 41.63 3.74 5.37
CA SER A 15 42.55 3.20 4.35
C SER A 15 42.34 1.70 4.13
N LEU A 16 41.73 1.03 5.09
CA LEU A 16 41.31 -0.38 4.97
C LEU A 16 40.03 -0.49 4.16
N SER A 17 39.85 -1.63 3.49
CA SER A 17 38.60 -1.94 2.82
C SER A 17 37.44 -2.11 3.81
N GLU A 18 36.22 -1.93 3.35
CA GLU A 18 35.00 -2.18 4.13
C GLU A 18 34.99 -3.58 4.79
N ASN A 19 35.44 -4.60 4.05
CA ASN A 19 35.50 -5.97 4.58
C ASN A 19 36.55 -6.10 5.70
N GLU A 20 37.75 -5.54 5.55
CA GLU A 20 38.79 -5.59 6.60
C GLU A 20 38.32 -4.90 7.89
N ARG A 21 37.62 -3.77 7.78
CA ARG A 21 37.02 -3.08 8.94
C ARG A 21 35.96 -3.94 9.63
N LEU A 22 35.11 -4.61 8.86
CA LEU A 22 34.04 -5.49 9.36
C LEU A 22 34.59 -6.80 9.94
N ASP A 23 35.63 -7.37 9.34
CA ASP A 23 36.30 -8.57 9.87
C ASP A 23 36.88 -8.27 11.25
N TRP A 24 37.62 -7.15 11.38
CA TRP A 24 38.14 -6.70 12.69
C TRP A 24 37.02 -6.50 13.71
N LEU A 25 35.91 -5.87 13.33
CA LEU A 25 34.76 -5.65 14.22
C LEU A 25 34.24 -6.97 14.77
N LEU A 26 33.90 -7.93 13.89
CA LEU A 26 33.32 -9.22 14.28
C LEU A 26 34.26 -10.07 15.12
N GLU A 27 35.57 -10.03 14.85
CA GLU A 27 36.60 -10.72 15.63
C GLU A 27 36.79 -10.16 17.04
N ASN A 28 36.45 -8.87 17.21
CA ASN A 28 36.65 -8.17 18.50
C ASN A 28 35.35 -7.98 19.31
N MET A 29 34.16 -8.25 18.74
CA MET A 29 32.92 -8.24 19.49
C MET A 29 32.82 -9.46 20.40
N THR A 30 32.34 -9.26 21.62
CA THR A 30 31.90 -10.38 22.48
C THR A 30 30.55 -10.92 22.02
N LEU A 31 30.23 -12.16 22.39
CA LEU A 31 28.92 -12.75 22.12
C LEU A 31 27.77 -11.86 22.64
N ASP A 32 27.91 -11.28 23.82
CA ASP A 32 26.90 -10.42 24.42
C ASP A 32 26.65 -9.16 23.57
N GLU A 33 27.73 -8.51 23.09
CA GLU A 33 27.66 -7.38 22.17
C GLU A 33 27.00 -7.76 20.82
N LYS A 34 27.27 -8.96 20.31
CA LYS A 34 26.63 -9.50 19.09
C LYS A 34 25.12 -9.71 19.29
N LEU A 35 24.71 -10.28 20.43
CA LEU A 35 23.30 -10.50 20.76
C LEU A 35 22.50 -9.18 20.88
N HIS A 36 23.10 -8.12 21.40
CA HIS A 36 22.48 -6.80 21.41
C HIS A 36 22.37 -6.17 20.01
N SER A 37 23.31 -6.48 19.13
CA SER A 37 23.44 -5.80 17.81
C SER A 37 22.45 -6.26 16.75
N VAL A 38 21.61 -7.25 17.00
CA VAL A 38 20.54 -7.70 16.07
C VAL A 38 19.23 -6.92 16.22
N SER A 39 19.19 -5.92 17.10
CA SER A 39 18.11 -4.93 17.18
C SER A 39 18.37 -3.76 16.23
N SER A 40 17.36 -3.25 15.57
CA SER A 40 17.43 -2.02 14.74
C SER A 40 17.65 -0.75 15.58
N GLY A 41 17.37 -0.81 16.90
CA GLY A 41 17.46 0.33 17.81
C GLY A 41 18.87 0.87 18.06
N GLY A 42 19.91 0.20 17.55
CA GLY A 42 21.31 0.57 17.78
C GLY A 42 21.80 0.15 19.18
N TYR A 43 23.08 -0.20 19.27
CA TYR A 43 23.73 -0.56 20.52
C TYR A 43 25.15 0.01 20.58
N ASP A 44 25.49 0.70 21.68
CA ASP A 44 26.83 1.26 21.90
C ASP A 44 27.83 0.15 22.24
N LEU A 45 28.83 -0.06 21.40
CA LEU A 45 29.96 -0.94 21.71
C LEU A 45 30.99 -0.17 22.50
N GLU A 46 30.65 0.19 23.76
CA GLU A 46 31.47 1.08 24.60
C GLU A 46 32.92 0.60 24.74
N ARG A 47 33.14 -0.71 24.88
CA ARG A 47 34.46 -1.32 25.01
C ARG A 47 35.33 -1.13 23.76
N LEU A 48 34.71 -1.04 22.58
CA LEU A 48 35.40 -0.83 21.30
C LEU A 48 35.38 0.64 20.87
N GLY A 49 34.75 1.51 21.64
CA GLY A 49 34.60 2.94 21.31
C GLY A 49 33.80 3.18 20.03
N ILE A 50 32.80 2.36 19.75
CA ILE A 50 31.95 2.44 18.55
C ILE A 50 30.51 2.78 18.98
N PRO A 51 30.01 4.00 18.66
CA PRO A 51 28.67 4.40 19.02
C PRO A 51 27.60 3.63 18.21
N GLY A 52 26.47 3.34 18.85
CA GLY A 52 25.29 2.77 18.23
C GLY A 52 24.49 3.82 17.47
N HIS A 53 23.98 3.45 16.31
CA HIS A 53 23.07 4.28 15.52
C HIS A 53 21.78 3.50 15.24
N ASN A 54 20.66 4.10 15.57
CA ASN A 54 19.34 3.58 15.21
C ASN A 54 19.14 3.66 13.69
N LEU A 55 18.67 2.56 13.10
CA LEU A 55 18.22 2.47 11.73
C LEU A 55 16.69 2.47 11.73
N GLY A 56 16.06 3.57 11.35
CA GLY A 56 14.61 3.69 11.30
C GLY A 56 14.14 5.12 11.11
N GLY A 57 12.86 5.26 10.87
CA GLY A 57 12.15 6.51 10.61
C GLY A 57 11.43 6.48 9.26
N GLU A 58 10.43 7.32 9.10
CA GLU A 58 9.57 7.35 7.92
C GLU A 58 9.94 8.49 6.97
N ALA A 59 9.70 8.29 5.66
CA ALA A 59 9.94 9.28 4.63
C ALA A 59 9.12 9.02 3.35
N ALA A 60 7.83 8.69 3.48
CA ALA A 60 6.99 8.38 2.34
C ALA A 60 6.86 9.56 1.37
N HIS A 61 6.67 10.78 1.87
CA HIS A 61 6.56 12.01 1.06
C HIS A 61 7.13 13.23 1.80
N GLY A 62 8.37 13.17 2.18
CA GLY A 62 9.11 14.08 3.06
C GLY A 62 9.51 13.37 4.34
N VAL A 63 10.46 13.95 5.07
CA VAL A 63 11.01 13.33 6.28
C VAL A 63 10.03 13.44 7.43
N GLU A 64 9.49 12.32 7.89
CA GLU A 64 8.78 12.28 9.17
C GLU A 64 9.80 12.37 10.31
N ALA A 65 9.61 13.30 11.21
CA ALA A 65 10.52 13.61 12.31
C ALA A 65 9.77 14.00 13.58
N ARG A 66 8.82 13.16 14.02
CA ARG A 66 8.05 13.27 15.28
C ARG A 66 8.92 12.88 16.47
N ASN A 67 9.95 13.68 16.72
CA ASN A 67 10.95 13.42 17.76
C ASN A 67 10.37 13.46 19.18
N ASP A 68 9.24 14.14 19.38
CA ASP A 68 8.49 14.18 20.63
C ASP A 68 8.00 12.80 21.06
N GLN A 69 7.54 11.97 20.12
CA GLN A 69 7.12 10.59 20.38
C GLN A 69 8.30 9.65 20.64
N ASN A 70 9.47 9.96 20.09
CA ASN A 70 10.70 9.19 20.27
C ASN A 70 11.58 9.68 21.44
N GLY A 71 11.13 10.66 22.21
CA GLY A 71 11.85 11.21 23.36
C GLY A 71 12.99 12.16 22.99
N PHE A 72 13.07 12.63 21.73
CA PHE A 72 14.11 13.58 21.27
C PHE A 72 13.68 15.06 21.37
N GLY A 73 12.52 15.36 21.94
CA GLY A 73 12.00 16.71 22.13
C GLY A 73 10.97 17.12 21.09
N LYS A 74 11.01 18.37 20.60
CA LYS A 74 10.04 18.87 19.62
C LYS A 74 10.26 18.24 18.25
N PRO A 75 9.18 18.08 17.44
CA PRO A 75 9.32 17.63 16.06
C PRO A 75 10.25 18.53 15.24
N ASP A 76 11.05 17.95 14.35
CA ASP A 76 11.76 18.68 13.33
C ASP A 76 10.84 19.03 12.17
N ILE A 77 11.05 20.18 11.57
CA ILE A 77 10.32 20.64 10.39
C ILE A 77 11.02 20.10 9.14
N SER A 78 10.24 19.66 8.15
CA SER A 78 10.74 19.20 6.85
C SER A 78 9.79 19.62 5.74
N THR A 79 10.22 19.47 4.48
CA THR A 79 9.38 19.70 3.31
C THR A 79 8.39 18.54 3.16
N SER A 80 7.11 18.86 2.87
CA SER A 80 6.07 17.86 2.62
C SER A 80 5.61 17.91 1.15
N PHE A 81 5.59 16.75 0.50
CA PHE A 81 5.15 16.53 -0.87
C PHE A 81 3.71 15.97 -0.88
N PRO A 82 3.05 15.84 -2.05
CA PRO A 82 1.84 15.01 -2.15
C PRO A 82 2.12 13.59 -1.63
N GLN A 83 1.09 12.92 -1.12
CA GLN A 83 1.17 11.47 -0.82
C GLN A 83 1.76 10.71 -2.03
N PRO A 84 2.44 9.57 -1.85
CA PRO A 84 3.07 8.81 -2.94
C PRO A 84 2.15 8.52 -4.12
N ILE A 85 0.87 8.22 -3.87
CA ILE A 85 -0.15 8.08 -4.93
C ILE A 85 -0.28 9.36 -5.78
N GLY A 86 -0.19 10.53 -5.15
CA GLY A 86 -0.19 11.82 -5.87
C GLY A 86 1.13 12.06 -6.59
N MET A 87 2.28 11.80 -5.95
CA MET A 87 3.59 11.91 -6.61
C MET A 87 3.63 11.04 -7.88
N SER A 88 3.11 9.82 -7.81
CA SER A 88 3.04 8.92 -8.95
C SER A 88 2.12 9.42 -10.07
N ALA A 89 1.04 10.15 -9.72
CA ALA A 89 0.15 10.74 -10.72
C ALA A 89 0.82 11.82 -11.60
N SER A 90 2.01 12.31 -11.24
CA SER A 90 2.82 13.17 -12.11
C SER A 90 3.38 12.45 -13.33
N TRP A 91 3.63 11.14 -13.25
CA TRP A 91 4.31 10.34 -14.27
C TRP A 91 5.63 10.97 -14.73
N ASP A 92 6.34 11.65 -13.82
CA ASP A 92 7.61 12.33 -14.05
C ASP A 92 8.70 11.78 -13.14
N THR A 93 9.51 10.88 -13.68
CA THR A 93 10.61 10.26 -12.93
C THR A 93 11.73 11.26 -12.58
N GLU A 94 11.94 12.31 -13.39
CA GLU A 94 12.97 13.31 -13.13
C GLU A 94 12.58 14.18 -11.93
N LEU A 95 11.32 14.62 -11.87
CA LEU A 95 10.79 15.38 -10.74
C LEU A 95 10.74 14.55 -9.46
N ILE A 96 10.37 13.28 -9.53
CA ILE A 96 10.32 12.41 -8.35
C ILE A 96 11.73 12.07 -7.84
N GLU A 97 12.74 12.01 -8.70
CA GLU A 97 14.13 11.91 -8.26
C GLU A 97 14.55 13.17 -7.48
N GLU A 98 14.15 14.37 -7.91
CA GLU A 98 14.41 15.60 -7.17
C GLU A 98 13.66 15.65 -5.83
N ALA A 99 12.40 15.18 -5.76
CA ALA A 99 11.67 15.06 -4.49
C ALA A 99 12.38 14.09 -3.52
N GLY A 100 12.88 12.97 -4.04
CA GLY A 100 13.72 12.04 -3.28
C GLY A 100 15.02 12.71 -2.80
N ARG A 101 15.67 13.51 -3.65
CA ARG A 101 16.91 14.25 -3.32
C ARG A 101 16.68 15.25 -2.19
N VAL A 102 15.58 15.98 -2.22
CA VAL A 102 15.17 16.87 -1.13
C VAL A 102 14.99 16.07 0.16
N THR A 103 14.24 14.96 0.10
CA THR A 103 13.99 14.10 1.26
C THR A 103 15.28 13.54 1.86
N GLY A 104 16.20 13.02 1.03
CA GLY A 104 17.49 12.51 1.49
C GLY A 104 18.39 13.60 2.12
N THR A 105 18.41 14.78 1.51
CA THR A 105 19.13 15.95 2.01
C THR A 105 18.62 16.38 3.39
N GLU A 106 17.30 16.52 3.54
CA GLU A 106 16.67 16.92 4.79
C GLU A 106 16.85 15.86 5.89
N ALA A 107 16.73 14.57 5.53
CA ALA A 107 17.01 13.46 6.45
C ALA A 107 18.46 13.52 6.99
N ARG A 108 19.42 13.83 6.11
CA ARG A 108 20.83 13.99 6.52
C ARG A 108 21.05 15.18 7.47
N VAL A 109 20.44 16.33 7.21
CA VAL A 109 20.52 17.51 8.07
C VAL A 109 19.90 17.22 9.44
N ILE A 110 18.70 16.64 9.47
CA ILE A 110 17.99 16.27 10.70
C ILE A 110 18.82 15.25 11.50
N ALA A 111 19.33 14.20 10.86
CA ALA A 111 20.19 13.22 11.52
C ALA A 111 21.46 13.86 12.13
N GLY A 112 21.99 14.90 11.50
CA GLY A 112 23.11 15.68 12.04
C GLY A 112 22.81 16.32 13.39
N ARG A 113 21.56 16.73 13.65
CA ARG A 113 21.10 17.25 14.96
C ARG A 113 21.01 16.14 16.01
N HIS A 114 20.78 14.90 15.59
CA HIS A 114 20.52 13.74 16.43
C HIS A 114 21.66 12.72 16.39
N ASN A 115 22.91 13.17 16.25
CA ASN A 115 24.12 12.33 16.27
C ASN A 115 24.10 11.17 15.25
N GLY A 116 23.56 11.39 14.05
CA GLY A 116 23.49 10.40 12.98
C GLY A 116 22.38 9.35 13.13
N GLN A 117 21.41 9.57 14.01
CA GLN A 117 20.25 8.67 14.16
C GLN A 117 19.27 8.82 12.97
N GLY A 118 18.62 7.74 12.58
CA GLY A 118 17.52 7.77 11.64
C GLY A 118 17.89 7.98 10.16
N LEU A 119 19.06 7.54 9.72
CA LEU A 119 19.52 7.64 8.31
C LEU A 119 19.14 6.45 7.42
N SER A 120 18.45 5.45 7.93
CA SER A 120 17.79 4.43 7.12
C SER A 120 16.28 4.66 7.25
N ARG A 121 15.64 5.16 6.18
CA ARG A 121 14.22 5.51 6.20
C ARG A 121 13.37 4.39 5.60
N TRP A 122 12.22 4.10 6.23
CA TRP A 122 11.28 3.05 5.85
C TRP A 122 10.36 3.55 4.74
N ALA A 123 10.97 3.82 3.60
CA ALA A 123 10.35 4.33 2.37
C ALA A 123 11.22 3.99 1.14
N PRO A 124 10.60 3.96 -0.05
CA PRO A 124 9.18 4.05 -0.35
C PRO A 124 8.41 2.75 -0.06
N THR A 125 7.09 2.85 0.09
CA THR A 125 6.18 1.71 -0.01
C THR A 125 6.05 1.33 -1.48
N VAL A 126 6.16 0.03 -1.79
CA VAL A 126 6.10 -0.51 -3.16
C VAL A 126 5.19 -1.74 -3.25
N ASP A 127 4.29 -1.88 -2.31
CA ASP A 127 3.13 -2.76 -2.41
C ASP A 127 2.25 -2.31 -3.60
N LEU A 128 1.49 -3.19 -4.23
CA LEU A 128 0.63 -2.81 -5.36
C LEU A 128 -0.78 -2.48 -4.89
N GLU A 129 -1.35 -1.41 -5.41
CA GLU A 129 -2.77 -1.08 -5.22
C GLU A 129 -3.68 -2.01 -6.01
N ARG A 130 -3.74 -3.27 -5.59
CA ARG A 130 -4.59 -4.25 -6.25
C ARG A 130 -6.09 -4.07 -5.98
N ASP A 131 -6.43 -3.30 -4.94
CA ASP A 131 -7.81 -3.08 -4.50
C ASP A 131 -7.96 -1.66 -3.92
N PRO A 132 -8.85 -0.84 -4.47
CA PRO A 132 -9.04 0.55 -4.02
C PRO A 132 -9.62 0.65 -2.60
N ARG A 133 -10.00 -0.45 -1.95
CA ARG A 133 -10.46 -0.49 -0.56
C ARG A 133 -9.34 -0.65 0.45
N TRP A 134 -8.12 -1.01 0.01
CA TRP A 134 -7.00 -1.15 0.93
C TRP A 134 -6.66 0.18 1.61
N GLY A 135 -6.48 0.15 2.95
CA GLY A 135 -6.34 1.34 3.79
C GLY A 135 -5.06 2.13 3.58
N ARG A 136 -4.02 1.55 2.97
CA ARG A 136 -2.71 2.18 2.74
C ARG A 136 -2.41 2.51 1.28
N ASN A 137 -3.42 2.57 0.42
CA ASN A 137 -3.24 3.00 -0.96
C ASN A 137 -2.52 4.36 -1.08
N GLU A 138 -2.71 5.24 -0.10
CA GLU A 138 -2.07 6.56 -0.07
C GLU A 138 -0.53 6.51 -0.09
N GLU A 139 0.06 5.44 0.46
CA GLU A 139 1.52 5.29 0.60
C GLU A 139 2.19 4.71 -0.65
N ASP A 140 1.42 4.25 -1.64
CA ASP A 140 1.89 3.54 -2.82
C ASP A 140 1.94 4.39 -4.09
N TYR A 141 2.47 3.79 -5.16
CA TYR A 141 2.65 4.46 -6.45
C TYR A 141 1.68 3.98 -7.53
N GLY A 142 0.67 3.17 -7.17
CA GLY A 142 -0.42 2.75 -8.05
C GLY A 142 -0.54 1.23 -8.28
N GLU A 143 -1.44 0.86 -9.20
CA GLU A 143 -1.80 -0.55 -9.44
C GLU A 143 -0.88 -1.29 -10.43
N ASP A 144 0.02 -0.57 -11.13
CA ASP A 144 0.87 -1.15 -12.16
C ASP A 144 2.31 -1.36 -11.67
N PRO A 145 2.85 -2.59 -11.73
CA PRO A 145 4.19 -2.89 -11.22
C PRO A 145 5.32 -2.19 -11.98
N PHE A 146 5.10 -1.82 -13.27
CA PHE A 146 6.08 -1.07 -14.04
C PHE A 146 6.13 0.40 -13.59
N LEU A 147 4.97 1.07 -13.52
CA LEU A 147 4.87 2.45 -13.06
C LEU A 147 5.39 2.60 -11.63
N THR A 148 4.91 1.77 -10.69
CA THR A 148 5.38 1.73 -9.30
C THR A 148 6.88 1.55 -9.22
N GLY A 149 7.42 0.59 -9.98
CA GLY A 149 8.87 0.34 -10.00
C GLY A 149 9.70 1.48 -10.57
N GLU A 150 9.23 2.17 -11.63
CA GLU A 150 9.96 3.31 -12.23
C GLU A 150 9.92 4.55 -11.31
N MET A 151 8.74 4.91 -10.80
CA MET A 151 8.56 6.08 -9.94
C MET A 151 9.30 5.91 -8.59
N ALA A 152 9.15 4.76 -7.95
CA ALA A 152 9.85 4.46 -6.70
C ALA A 152 11.37 4.34 -6.91
N SER A 153 11.85 3.83 -8.06
CA SER A 153 13.29 3.83 -8.39
C SER A 153 13.86 5.24 -8.50
N ALA A 154 13.11 6.17 -9.07
CA ALA A 154 13.52 7.57 -9.16
C ALA A 154 13.62 8.19 -7.76
N TYR A 155 12.60 8.01 -6.92
CA TYR A 155 12.60 8.50 -5.54
C TYR A 155 13.79 7.97 -4.73
N VAL A 156 14.08 6.66 -4.83
CA VAL A 156 15.21 6.01 -4.14
C VAL A 156 16.55 6.58 -4.61
N LYS A 157 16.76 6.76 -5.92
CA LYS A 157 17.99 7.36 -6.45
C LYS A 157 18.22 8.75 -5.86
N GLY A 158 17.20 9.59 -5.88
CA GLY A 158 17.28 10.91 -5.28
C GLY A 158 17.64 10.83 -3.80
N MET A 159 16.92 10.02 -3.03
CA MET A 159 17.09 9.89 -1.58
C MET A 159 18.48 9.36 -1.19
N GLN A 160 19.01 8.40 -1.94
CA GLN A 160 20.33 7.81 -1.66
C GLN A 160 21.50 8.62 -2.23
N GLY A 161 21.26 9.44 -3.28
CA GLY A 161 22.29 10.26 -3.94
C GLY A 161 23.17 9.45 -4.87
N ASP A 162 24.13 10.13 -5.51
CA ASP A 162 24.91 9.62 -6.65
C ASP A 162 26.37 9.22 -6.31
N ASP A 163 26.79 9.33 -5.01
CA ASP A 163 28.16 9.00 -4.64
C ASP A 163 28.38 7.47 -4.66
N PRO A 164 29.46 6.97 -5.31
CA PRO A 164 29.67 5.53 -5.43
C PRO A 164 30.03 4.81 -4.14
N ASN A 165 30.47 5.55 -3.11
CA ASN A 165 30.94 4.98 -1.84
C ASN A 165 30.01 5.31 -0.66
N TYR A 166 29.28 6.42 -0.75
CA TYR A 166 28.46 6.91 0.36
C TYR A 166 27.00 7.08 -0.05
N ILE A 167 26.13 6.75 0.87
CA ILE A 167 24.67 6.89 0.74
C ILE A 167 24.26 8.13 1.54
N CYS A 168 23.48 9.04 0.94
CA CYS A 168 22.95 10.22 1.61
C CYS A 168 21.97 9.81 2.73
N CYS A 169 20.94 9.08 2.37
CA CYS A 169 19.95 8.48 3.26
C CYS A 169 19.52 7.14 2.68
N ALA A 170 19.64 6.06 3.43
CA ALA A 170 19.30 4.73 2.94
C ALA A 170 17.78 4.54 2.79
N ALA A 171 17.35 4.08 1.63
CA ALA A 171 15.98 3.69 1.35
C ALA A 171 15.73 2.25 1.76
N THR A 172 14.65 2.03 2.52
CA THR A 172 14.20 0.70 2.96
C THR A 172 12.79 0.48 2.45
N LEU A 173 12.67 -0.29 1.36
CA LEU A 173 11.38 -0.59 0.72
C LEU A 173 10.46 -1.37 1.64
N LYS A 174 9.16 -1.18 1.54
CA LYS A 174 8.17 -1.89 2.35
C LYS A 174 6.90 -2.20 1.56
N HIS A 175 6.13 -3.21 1.96
CA HIS A 175 6.45 -4.28 2.92
C HIS A 175 6.61 -5.58 2.14
N PHE A 176 7.67 -6.32 2.29
CA PHE A 176 7.97 -7.51 1.48
C PHE A 176 7.17 -8.75 1.93
N TYR A 177 6.22 -9.20 1.17
CA TYR A 177 5.32 -8.70 0.12
C TYR A 177 3.89 -9.16 0.40
N GLY A 178 2.90 -8.64 -0.37
CA GLY A 178 1.50 -9.07 -0.25
C GLY A 178 0.80 -8.52 0.99
N ASN A 179 1.22 -7.36 1.51
CA ASN A 179 0.61 -6.65 2.63
C ASN A 179 -0.44 -5.64 2.11
N ASN A 180 -1.52 -6.14 1.49
CA ASN A 180 -2.51 -5.32 0.78
C ASN A 180 -3.92 -5.44 1.38
N THR A 181 -4.03 -5.68 2.68
CA THR A 181 -5.24 -5.57 3.51
C THR A 181 -4.83 -5.22 4.92
N GLU A 182 -5.53 -4.26 5.53
CA GLU A 182 -5.26 -3.84 6.89
C GLU A 182 -6.05 -4.68 7.91
N ASP A 183 -7.31 -4.98 7.62
CA ASP A 183 -8.14 -5.80 8.49
C ASP A 183 -7.52 -7.20 8.68
N GLY A 184 -6.93 -7.45 9.84
CA GLY A 184 -6.31 -8.73 10.20
C GLY A 184 -4.91 -8.97 9.61
N ARG A 185 -4.20 -7.93 9.16
CA ARG A 185 -2.84 -8.01 8.59
C ARG A 185 -1.84 -8.78 9.46
N GLY A 186 -2.00 -8.72 10.80
CA GLY A 186 -1.10 -9.42 11.73
C GLY A 186 -1.31 -10.94 11.82
N TRP A 187 -2.29 -11.54 11.10
CA TRP A 187 -2.57 -12.98 11.20
C TRP A 187 -3.12 -13.64 9.92
N LYS A 188 -3.64 -12.86 8.97
CA LYS A 188 -4.19 -13.38 7.71
C LYS A 188 -3.08 -13.94 6.80
N ASN A 189 -3.50 -14.85 5.91
CA ASN A 189 -2.65 -15.47 4.92
C ASN A 189 -2.88 -14.85 3.54
N SER A 190 -1.84 -14.28 2.96
CA SER A 190 -1.81 -13.85 1.57
C SER A 190 -1.48 -15.04 0.69
N SER A 191 -2.51 -15.64 0.10
CA SER A 191 -2.39 -16.79 -0.79
C SER A 191 -2.02 -16.30 -2.19
N ILE A 192 -0.75 -16.45 -2.57
CA ILE A 192 -0.18 -15.87 -3.80
C ILE A 192 0.48 -16.97 -4.61
N ASP A 193 -0.08 -17.29 -5.78
CA ASP A 193 0.46 -18.29 -6.69
C ASP A 193 1.75 -17.81 -7.39
N PRO A 194 2.54 -18.72 -7.98
CA PRO A 194 3.83 -18.38 -8.59
C PRO A 194 3.75 -17.34 -9.71
N ARG A 195 2.64 -17.25 -10.46
CA ARG A 195 2.46 -16.24 -11.51
C ARG A 195 2.22 -14.86 -10.91
N ASN A 196 1.22 -14.73 -10.04
CA ASN A 196 0.95 -13.48 -9.32
C ASN A 196 2.20 -13.00 -8.57
N ARG A 197 2.92 -13.92 -7.91
CA ARG A 197 4.16 -13.60 -7.20
C ARG A 197 5.22 -12.98 -8.11
N ASN A 198 5.59 -13.66 -9.20
CA ASN A 198 6.73 -13.26 -10.02
C ASN A 198 6.39 -12.15 -11.03
N GLU A 199 5.14 -12.13 -11.55
CA GLU A 199 4.72 -11.15 -12.56
C GLU A 199 4.27 -9.81 -11.94
N LEU A 200 3.85 -9.82 -10.67
CA LEU A 200 3.18 -8.67 -10.03
C LEU A 200 3.82 -8.30 -8.69
N TYR A 201 3.68 -9.14 -7.64
CA TYR A 201 4.07 -8.75 -6.28
C TYR A 201 5.58 -8.56 -6.07
N LEU A 202 6.44 -9.32 -6.73
CA LEU A 202 7.90 -9.17 -6.63
C LEU A 202 8.47 -8.12 -7.58
N GLU A 203 7.76 -7.77 -8.64
CA GLU A 203 8.28 -6.92 -9.71
C GLU A 203 8.66 -5.50 -9.25
N PRO A 204 7.86 -4.78 -8.43
CA PRO A 204 8.27 -3.49 -7.90
C PRO A 204 9.55 -3.59 -7.07
N PHE A 205 9.65 -4.58 -6.16
CA PHE A 205 10.87 -4.81 -5.36
C PHE A 205 12.08 -5.09 -6.23
N ARG A 206 11.96 -5.98 -7.22
CA ARG A 206 13.02 -6.28 -8.17
C ARG A 206 13.53 -5.01 -8.87
N ARG A 207 12.61 -4.21 -9.41
CA ARG A 207 12.93 -2.98 -10.12
C ARG A 207 13.64 -1.99 -9.22
N VAL A 208 13.07 -1.69 -8.08
CA VAL A 208 13.61 -0.65 -7.21
C VAL A 208 14.94 -1.07 -6.58
N ILE A 209 15.17 -2.35 -6.31
CA ILE A 209 16.48 -2.83 -5.85
C ILE A 209 17.50 -2.79 -6.99
N THR A 210 17.18 -3.37 -8.17
CA THR A 210 18.18 -3.55 -9.25
C THR A 210 18.40 -2.29 -10.07
N LYS A 211 17.40 -1.42 -10.24
CA LYS A 211 17.46 -0.19 -11.03
C LYS A 211 17.59 1.06 -10.14
N GLY A 212 16.82 1.13 -9.06
CA GLY A 212 16.84 2.23 -8.10
C GLY A 212 18.01 2.15 -7.12
N GLY A 213 18.56 0.96 -6.89
CA GLY A 213 19.67 0.74 -5.98
C GLY A 213 19.29 0.77 -4.48
N ALA A 214 18.03 0.46 -4.15
CA ALA A 214 17.57 0.47 -2.76
C ALA A 214 18.46 -0.36 -1.84
N SER A 215 18.83 0.20 -0.70
CA SER A 215 19.76 -0.42 0.26
C SER A 215 19.09 -1.40 1.20
N GLY A 216 17.79 -1.20 1.50
CA GLY A 216 17.06 -1.97 2.50
C GLY A 216 15.69 -2.43 2.04
N VAL A 217 15.16 -3.43 2.76
CA VAL A 217 13.77 -3.90 2.66
C VAL A 217 13.24 -4.19 4.06
N MET A 218 11.98 -3.85 4.31
CA MET A 218 11.23 -4.21 5.51
C MET A 218 10.27 -5.36 5.18
N THR A 219 10.22 -6.38 6.04
CA THR A 219 9.30 -7.51 5.88
C THR A 219 7.87 -7.14 6.29
N ALA A 220 6.89 -7.84 5.72
CA ALA A 220 5.47 -7.61 6.01
C ALA A 220 4.99 -8.33 7.29
N TYR A 221 3.84 -7.88 7.85
CA TYR A 221 3.19 -8.54 8.99
C TYR A 221 2.44 -9.83 8.63
N ASN A 222 1.83 -9.88 7.43
CA ASN A 222 0.98 -10.98 6.99
C ASN A 222 1.76 -12.30 6.85
N ARG A 223 1.01 -13.41 6.76
CA ARG A 223 1.59 -14.66 6.26
C ARG A 223 1.59 -14.63 4.74
N ILE A 224 2.64 -15.17 4.16
CA ILE A 224 2.76 -15.41 2.72
C ILE A 224 2.75 -16.92 2.51
N ASN A 225 1.68 -17.43 1.91
CA ASN A 225 1.50 -18.86 1.71
C ASN A 225 1.73 -19.69 3.00
N GLY A 226 1.21 -19.17 4.12
CA GLY A 226 1.27 -19.81 5.45
C GLY A 226 2.46 -19.42 6.32
N VAL A 227 3.52 -18.80 5.78
CA VAL A 227 4.73 -18.42 6.51
C VAL A 227 4.67 -16.94 6.89
N PRO A 228 4.84 -16.53 8.16
CA PRO A 228 4.94 -15.13 8.55
C PRO A 228 6.02 -14.38 7.76
N GLY A 229 5.71 -13.15 7.30
CA GLY A 229 6.60 -12.39 6.42
C GLY A 229 8.03 -12.21 6.92
N ILE A 230 8.21 -12.00 8.23
CA ILE A 230 9.54 -11.89 8.86
C ILE A 230 10.35 -13.21 8.80
N LEU A 231 9.70 -14.33 8.57
CA LEU A 231 10.32 -15.67 8.47
C LEU A 231 10.48 -16.14 7.02
N ASN A 232 10.11 -15.30 6.04
CA ASN A 232 10.12 -15.68 4.63
C ASN A 232 11.55 -15.86 4.10
N PRO A 233 11.97 -17.08 3.70
CA PRO A 233 13.33 -17.33 3.21
C PRO A 233 13.65 -16.63 1.88
N GLU A 234 12.67 -16.07 1.19
CA GLU A 234 12.87 -15.29 -0.04
C GLU A 234 13.60 -13.97 0.24
N VAL A 235 13.64 -13.49 1.50
CA VAL A 235 14.49 -12.37 1.92
C VAL A 235 15.97 -12.69 1.61
N GLN A 236 16.45 -13.88 1.94
CA GLN A 236 17.80 -14.29 1.58
C GLN A 236 17.91 -14.67 0.11
N THR A 237 17.06 -15.61 -0.36
CA THR A 237 17.26 -16.28 -1.63
C THR A 237 16.90 -15.41 -2.85
N ILE A 238 15.97 -14.48 -2.71
CA ILE A 238 15.55 -13.58 -3.81
C ILE A 238 16.14 -12.19 -3.62
N LEU A 239 15.85 -11.53 -2.48
CA LEU A 239 16.26 -10.13 -2.33
C LEU A 239 17.77 -9.99 -2.24
N LYS A 240 18.45 -10.80 -1.42
CA LYS A 240 19.90 -10.69 -1.24
C LYS A 240 20.69 -11.42 -2.33
N ASP A 241 20.41 -12.71 -2.55
CA ASP A 241 21.25 -13.53 -3.44
C ASP A 241 21.02 -13.22 -4.92
N GLN A 242 19.77 -12.89 -5.34
CA GLN A 242 19.47 -12.62 -6.74
C GLN A 242 19.44 -11.13 -7.09
N TYR A 243 18.84 -10.27 -6.20
CA TYR A 243 18.70 -8.84 -6.49
C TYR A 243 19.84 -8.00 -5.89
N GLY A 244 20.64 -8.55 -4.97
CA GLY A 244 21.79 -7.87 -4.38
C GLY A 244 21.46 -6.90 -3.25
N LEU A 245 20.33 -7.09 -2.55
CA LEU A 245 19.91 -6.29 -1.42
C LEU A 245 20.96 -6.32 -0.29
N LEU A 246 21.24 -5.15 0.28
CA LEU A 246 22.25 -5.01 1.34
C LEU A 246 21.71 -5.38 2.73
N HIS A 247 20.51 -4.90 3.09
CA HIS A 247 19.99 -4.98 4.46
C HIS A 247 18.48 -5.32 4.46
N ALA A 248 18.06 -6.11 5.43
CA ALA A 248 16.65 -6.40 5.65
C ALA A 248 16.27 -6.23 7.12
N VAL A 249 15.10 -5.63 7.39
CA VAL A 249 14.60 -5.38 8.72
C VAL A 249 13.18 -5.92 8.89
N GLY A 250 12.84 -6.38 10.10
CA GLY A 250 11.46 -6.71 10.46
C GLY A 250 10.65 -5.44 10.70
N ASP A 251 9.37 -5.45 10.32
CA ASP A 251 8.44 -4.36 10.64
C ASP A 251 8.25 -4.21 12.16
N GLY A 252 7.72 -3.08 12.61
CA GLY A 252 7.60 -2.74 14.03
C GLY A 252 6.80 -3.78 14.83
N GLY A 253 7.45 -4.47 15.79
CA GLY A 253 6.82 -5.51 16.59
C GLY A 253 6.60 -6.86 15.89
N ALA A 254 7.07 -7.04 14.65
CA ALA A 254 6.83 -8.24 13.86
C ALA A 254 7.36 -9.53 14.51
N MET A 255 8.47 -9.46 15.28
CA MET A 255 8.98 -10.61 16.04
C MET A 255 7.95 -11.10 17.05
N ALA A 256 7.39 -10.20 17.84
CA ALA A 256 6.42 -10.54 18.88
C ALA A 256 5.10 -11.05 18.28
N LEU A 257 4.67 -10.57 17.10
CA LEU A 257 3.45 -11.03 16.42
C LEU A 257 3.51 -12.52 16.07
N VAL A 258 4.69 -13.07 15.71
CA VAL A 258 4.82 -14.47 15.32
C VAL A 258 4.39 -15.42 16.44
N ALA A 259 4.77 -15.14 17.69
CA ALA A 259 4.36 -15.94 18.84
C ALA A 259 2.96 -15.56 19.34
N ASN A 260 2.67 -14.26 19.50
CA ASN A 260 1.49 -13.78 20.23
C ASN A 260 0.21 -13.74 19.38
N VAL A 261 0.32 -13.58 18.07
CA VAL A 261 -0.83 -13.37 17.16
C VAL A 261 -0.91 -14.47 16.11
N HIS A 262 0.20 -14.74 15.40
CA HIS A 262 0.23 -15.83 14.44
C HIS A 262 0.16 -17.21 15.12
N HIS A 263 0.63 -17.32 16.36
CA HIS A 263 0.80 -18.60 17.07
C HIS A 263 1.58 -19.61 16.21
N TYR A 264 2.57 -19.11 15.45
CA TYR A 264 3.39 -19.91 14.56
C TYR A 264 4.51 -20.62 15.34
N PHE A 265 5.18 -19.90 16.24
CA PHE A 265 6.10 -20.43 17.23
C PHE A 265 5.57 -20.22 18.66
N GLY A 266 6.12 -20.98 19.62
CA GLY A 266 5.74 -20.87 21.03
C GLY A 266 6.45 -19.77 21.78
N MET A 267 7.61 -19.29 21.26
CA MET A 267 8.45 -18.28 21.92
C MET A 267 9.20 -17.40 20.93
N ASN A 268 9.57 -16.19 21.36
CA ASN A 268 10.31 -15.23 20.54
C ASN A 268 11.72 -15.70 20.18
N ALA A 269 12.32 -16.57 20.98
CA ALA A 269 13.62 -17.17 20.69
C ALA A 269 13.63 -17.97 19.38
N GLU A 270 12.57 -18.75 19.13
CA GLU A 270 12.39 -19.46 17.85
C GLU A 270 12.26 -18.47 16.69
N THR A 271 11.53 -17.37 16.91
CA THR A 271 11.31 -16.32 15.89
C THR A 271 12.60 -15.63 15.50
N VAL A 272 13.40 -15.15 16.46
CA VAL A 272 14.66 -14.45 16.17
C VAL A 272 15.62 -15.37 15.40
N SER A 273 15.76 -16.62 15.84
CA SER A 273 16.60 -17.61 15.14
C SER A 273 16.15 -17.83 13.70
N ALA A 274 14.86 -18.05 13.47
CA ALA A 274 14.30 -18.29 12.14
C ALA A 274 14.40 -17.06 11.24
N ALA A 275 14.14 -15.85 11.78
CA ALA A 275 14.22 -14.59 11.02
C ALA A 275 15.66 -14.30 10.56
N LEU A 276 16.65 -14.42 11.44
CA LEU A 276 18.05 -14.26 11.06
C LEU A 276 18.46 -15.27 9.97
N LYS A 277 18.03 -16.53 10.07
CA LYS A 277 18.29 -17.57 9.06
C LYS A 277 17.56 -17.32 7.75
N ALA A 278 16.39 -16.67 7.78
CA ALA A 278 15.65 -16.23 6.60
C ALA A 278 16.30 -15.03 5.89
N GLY A 279 17.30 -14.40 6.53
CA GLY A 279 18.02 -13.26 5.93
C GLY A 279 17.65 -11.89 6.49
N VAL A 280 16.79 -11.80 7.49
CA VAL A 280 16.52 -10.55 8.21
C VAL A 280 17.75 -10.18 9.04
N ASP A 281 18.15 -8.91 9.03
CA ASP A 281 19.37 -8.44 9.71
C ASP A 281 19.06 -7.68 11.00
N GLY A 282 17.86 -7.13 11.15
CA GLY A 282 17.48 -6.38 12.34
C GLY A 282 16.01 -6.57 12.71
N MET A 283 15.72 -6.59 14.02
CA MET A 283 14.37 -6.63 14.57
C MET A 283 13.98 -5.24 15.05
N SER A 284 12.80 -4.76 14.63
CA SER A 284 12.24 -3.45 15.03
C SER A 284 11.27 -3.55 16.21
N ASP A 285 11.51 -4.55 17.06
CA ASP A 285 10.87 -4.70 18.37
C ASP A 285 11.69 -3.99 19.44
N ARG A 286 11.17 -3.92 20.67
CA ARG A 286 11.89 -3.32 21.80
C ARG A 286 13.26 -3.98 21.98
N PRO A 287 14.38 -3.19 22.08
CA PRO A 287 15.74 -3.75 22.14
C PRO A 287 15.97 -4.76 23.28
N ASP A 288 15.34 -4.55 24.43
CA ASP A 288 15.42 -5.46 25.58
C ASP A 288 14.74 -6.81 25.30
N GLN A 289 13.63 -6.80 24.56
CA GLN A 289 12.93 -8.02 24.15
C GLN A 289 13.71 -8.78 23.07
N VAL A 290 14.27 -8.08 22.10
CA VAL A 290 15.10 -8.68 21.04
C VAL A 290 16.34 -9.33 21.65
N TYR A 291 17.07 -8.64 22.54
CA TYR A 291 18.23 -9.18 23.22
C TYR A 291 17.88 -10.44 24.03
N SER A 292 16.81 -10.39 24.84
CA SER A 292 16.38 -11.53 25.65
C SER A 292 16.06 -12.74 24.80
N ALA A 293 15.33 -12.52 23.68
CA ALA A 293 14.98 -13.60 22.75
C ALA A 293 16.21 -14.18 22.01
N ALA A 294 17.13 -13.33 21.57
CA ALA A 294 18.36 -13.75 20.91
C ALA A 294 19.28 -14.56 21.85
N ARG A 295 19.39 -14.11 23.09
CA ARG A 295 20.15 -14.82 24.14
C ARG A 295 19.54 -16.19 24.43
N GLU A 296 18.23 -16.26 24.65
CA GLU A 296 17.52 -17.53 24.87
C GLU A 296 17.70 -18.48 23.67
N ALA A 297 17.59 -17.95 22.43
CA ALA A 297 17.80 -18.74 21.21
C ALA A 297 19.22 -19.33 21.14
N TYR A 298 20.24 -18.56 21.55
CA TYR A 298 21.62 -19.03 21.60
C TYR A 298 21.81 -20.11 22.70
N GLU A 299 21.30 -19.89 23.90
CA GLU A 299 21.36 -20.82 25.01
C GLU A 299 20.64 -22.16 24.69
N LEU A 300 19.56 -22.12 23.93
CA LEU A 300 18.84 -23.31 23.44
C LEU A 300 19.50 -23.98 22.23
N GLY A 301 20.59 -23.42 21.69
CA GLY A 301 21.27 -23.95 20.51
C GLY A 301 20.49 -23.75 19.20
N LEU A 302 19.44 -22.92 19.19
CA LEU A 302 18.68 -22.59 18.00
C LEU A 302 19.42 -21.59 17.11
N LEU A 303 20.26 -20.73 17.69
CA LEU A 303 21.01 -19.67 17.03
C LEU A 303 22.52 -19.93 17.19
N LYS A 304 23.29 -19.70 16.13
CA LYS A 304 24.74 -19.80 16.13
C LYS A 304 25.40 -18.42 15.98
N GLU A 305 26.65 -18.30 16.36
CA GLU A 305 27.41 -17.05 16.23
C GLU A 305 27.54 -16.62 14.77
N GLU A 306 27.68 -17.58 13.82
CA GLU A 306 27.75 -17.28 12.39
C GLU A 306 26.46 -16.60 11.84
N ASP A 307 25.30 -16.91 12.43
CA ASP A 307 24.03 -16.27 12.07
C ASP A 307 24.00 -14.81 12.52
N LEU A 308 24.56 -14.54 13.72
CA LEU A 308 24.74 -13.18 14.25
C LEU A 308 25.73 -12.40 13.39
N ASP A 309 26.89 -12.97 13.09
CA ASP A 309 27.95 -12.32 12.32
C ASP A 309 27.49 -11.88 10.94
N ARG A 310 26.68 -12.71 10.26
CA ARG A 310 26.11 -12.35 8.96
C ARG A 310 25.20 -11.12 9.05
N SER A 311 24.31 -11.09 10.01
CA SER A 311 23.37 -9.97 10.25
C SER A 311 24.14 -8.67 10.61
N ILE A 312 25.06 -8.75 11.57
CA ILE A 312 25.86 -7.63 12.04
C ILE A 312 26.71 -7.06 10.92
N ARG A 313 27.34 -7.92 10.10
CA ARG A 313 28.12 -7.53 8.92
C ARG A 313 27.29 -6.66 7.96
N ASN A 314 26.07 -7.06 7.64
CA ASN A 314 25.19 -6.32 6.75
C ASN A 314 24.77 -4.97 7.37
N THR A 315 24.36 -4.98 8.62
CA THR A 315 23.97 -3.78 9.38
C THR A 315 25.10 -2.76 9.46
N TYR A 316 26.31 -3.18 9.84
CA TYR A 316 27.44 -2.27 9.96
C TYR A 316 27.99 -1.84 8.60
N ARG A 317 27.89 -2.67 7.56
CA ARG A 317 28.18 -2.28 6.17
C ARG A 317 27.30 -1.12 5.73
N LEU A 318 26.01 -1.18 5.97
CA LEU A 318 25.08 -0.07 5.68
C LEU A 318 25.51 1.20 6.46
N LYS A 319 25.81 1.08 7.75
CA LYS A 319 26.25 2.20 8.60
C LYS A 319 27.58 2.82 8.13
N ILE A 320 28.53 2.01 7.64
CA ILE A 320 29.78 2.50 7.04
C ILE A 320 29.47 3.29 5.76
N ARG A 321 28.63 2.77 4.88
CA ARG A 321 28.22 3.46 3.63
C ARG A 321 27.42 4.72 3.89
N LEU A 322 26.72 4.83 5.00
CA LEU A 322 26.12 6.07 5.49
C LEU A 322 27.18 7.06 6.02
N GLY A 323 28.45 6.68 6.09
CA GLY A 323 29.54 7.53 6.59
C GLY A 323 29.52 7.76 8.10
N LEU A 324 28.74 6.98 8.87
CA LEU A 324 28.58 7.17 10.32
C LEU A 324 29.86 6.94 11.12
N TYR A 325 30.79 6.16 10.58
CA TYR A 325 32.04 5.77 11.22
C TYR A 325 33.28 6.31 10.50
N ASP A 326 33.10 7.31 9.63
CA ASP A 326 34.20 7.94 8.94
C ASP A 326 34.55 9.32 9.54
N ARG A 327 35.70 9.88 9.18
CA ARG A 327 36.05 11.24 9.59
C ARG A 327 35.11 12.24 8.93
N LYS A 328 34.65 13.23 9.67
CA LYS A 328 33.88 14.35 9.11
C LYS A 328 34.63 14.93 7.90
N SER A 329 33.89 15.34 6.88
CA SER A 329 34.38 15.84 5.57
C SER A 329 34.81 14.77 4.56
N ARG A 330 34.67 13.47 4.86
CA ARG A 330 34.99 12.42 3.90
C ARG A 330 33.76 12.10 3.00
N SER A 331 32.58 12.02 3.61
CA SER A 331 31.34 11.91 2.85
C SER A 331 31.01 13.24 2.16
N PRO A 332 30.59 13.24 0.88
CA PRO A 332 30.14 14.48 0.22
C PRO A 332 28.91 15.10 0.92
N TYR A 333 28.16 14.30 1.65
CA TYR A 333 26.95 14.72 2.37
C TYR A 333 27.23 15.41 3.70
N ASP A 334 28.47 15.37 4.21
CA ASP A 334 28.89 16.08 5.43
C ASP A 334 28.89 17.62 5.27
N ARG A 335 28.81 18.11 4.02
CA ARG A 335 28.71 19.54 3.70
C ARG A 335 27.30 20.11 3.84
N LEU A 336 26.27 19.25 3.93
CA LEU A 336 24.88 19.67 4.10
C LEU A 336 24.70 20.34 5.46
N THR A 337 23.89 21.40 5.48
CA THR A 337 23.71 22.30 6.63
C THR A 337 22.25 22.67 6.81
N GLU A 338 21.92 23.37 7.89
CA GLU A 338 20.61 23.93 8.16
C GLU A 338 20.01 24.79 7.00
N LYS A 339 20.85 25.30 6.09
CA LYS A 339 20.38 26.07 4.92
C LYS A 339 19.74 25.19 3.83
N ASP A 340 20.04 23.90 3.90
CA ASP A 340 19.53 22.92 2.95
C ASP A 340 18.18 22.33 3.41
N LEU A 341 17.75 22.66 4.64
CA LEU A 341 16.47 22.25 5.22
C LEU A 341 15.39 23.29 4.89
N CYS A 342 14.25 22.85 4.33
CA CYS A 342 13.12 23.69 3.93
C CYS A 342 13.55 24.92 3.10
N SER A 343 14.56 24.75 2.24
CA SER A 343 15.10 25.81 1.40
C SER A 343 14.10 26.29 0.34
N ASP A 344 14.35 27.44 -0.30
CA ASP A 344 13.52 27.93 -1.40
C ASP A 344 13.50 26.95 -2.59
N HIS A 345 14.61 26.23 -2.81
CA HIS A 345 14.66 25.15 -3.80
C HIS A 345 13.72 24.00 -3.41
N ASN A 346 13.75 23.54 -2.17
CA ASN A 346 12.90 22.46 -1.69
C ASN A 346 11.41 22.82 -1.83
N ARG A 347 11.06 24.07 -1.52
CA ARG A 347 9.70 24.62 -1.69
C ARG A 347 9.28 24.64 -3.16
N MET A 348 10.17 25.05 -4.07
CA MET A 348 9.90 25.04 -5.51
C MET A 348 9.62 23.62 -6.00
N ILE A 349 10.38 22.62 -5.55
CA ILE A 349 10.13 21.21 -5.90
C ILE A 349 8.79 20.74 -5.33
N SER A 350 8.43 21.10 -4.08
CA SER A 350 7.12 20.79 -3.50
C SER A 350 5.96 21.35 -4.33
N VAL A 351 6.01 22.63 -4.70
CA VAL A 351 5.00 23.27 -5.56
C VAL A 351 4.90 22.56 -6.90
N LYS A 352 6.04 22.31 -7.57
CA LYS A 352 6.07 21.66 -8.89
C LYS A 352 5.50 20.23 -8.82
N THR A 353 5.89 19.46 -7.80
CA THR A 353 5.38 18.09 -7.60
C THR A 353 3.86 18.10 -7.37
N ALA A 354 3.35 19.06 -6.59
CA ALA A 354 1.93 19.21 -6.37
C ALA A 354 1.18 19.63 -7.66
N GLU A 355 1.73 20.57 -8.46
CA GLU A 355 1.13 20.99 -9.75
C GLU A 355 1.06 19.85 -10.76
N GLU A 356 2.17 19.11 -10.94
CA GLU A 356 2.26 18.02 -11.90
C GLU A 356 1.44 16.78 -11.52
N SER A 357 1.08 16.63 -10.23
CA SER A 357 0.23 15.54 -9.73
C SER A 357 -1.28 15.78 -9.96
N ILE A 358 -1.69 17.01 -10.31
CA ILE A 358 -3.11 17.32 -10.50
C ILE A 358 -3.64 16.69 -11.79
N VAL A 359 -4.72 15.93 -11.68
CA VAL A 359 -5.37 15.25 -12.80
C VAL A 359 -6.67 15.96 -13.16
N LEU A 360 -6.80 16.39 -14.40
CA LEU A 360 -8.04 16.92 -14.95
C LEU A 360 -8.88 15.75 -15.48
N LEU A 361 -9.98 15.44 -14.79
CA LEU A 361 -10.85 14.31 -15.12
C LEU A 361 -12.02 14.67 -16.05
N ARG A 362 -12.42 15.96 -16.05
CA ARG A 362 -13.46 16.51 -16.94
C ARG A 362 -13.26 18.01 -17.10
N ASN A 363 -13.59 18.55 -18.29
CA ASN A 363 -13.61 19.99 -18.59
C ASN A 363 -14.58 20.30 -19.73
N ASP A 364 -15.88 20.18 -19.48
CA ASP A 364 -16.94 20.46 -20.45
C ASP A 364 -17.05 21.95 -20.69
N ASP A 365 -17.36 22.35 -21.92
CA ASP A 365 -17.48 23.75 -22.37
C ASP A 365 -16.22 24.61 -22.06
N HIS A 366 -15.05 23.99 -21.83
CA HIS A 366 -13.84 24.69 -21.41
C HIS A 366 -14.06 25.58 -20.18
N LEU A 367 -14.76 25.07 -19.16
CA LEU A 367 -15.01 25.81 -17.91
C LEU A 367 -13.71 26.28 -17.26
N LEU A 368 -12.69 25.42 -17.28
CA LEU A 368 -11.32 25.70 -16.85
C LEU A 368 -10.44 26.04 -18.07
N PRO A 369 -9.44 26.94 -17.92
CA PRO A 369 -9.11 27.68 -16.70
C PRO A 369 -10.06 28.87 -16.43
N PHE A 370 -10.21 29.22 -15.15
CA PHE A 370 -10.89 30.46 -14.78
C PHE A 370 -10.01 31.67 -15.08
N SER A 371 -10.63 32.81 -15.38
CA SER A 371 -9.91 34.09 -15.49
C SER A 371 -9.72 34.72 -14.12
N ALA A 372 -8.48 34.86 -13.66
CA ALA A 372 -8.19 35.56 -12.41
C ALA A 372 -8.61 37.05 -12.47
N ASN A 373 -8.42 37.68 -13.62
CA ASN A 373 -8.82 39.12 -13.82
C ASN A 373 -10.33 39.34 -13.68
N GLU A 374 -11.15 38.38 -14.15
CA GLU A 374 -12.61 38.48 -13.98
C GLU A 374 -13.03 38.54 -12.51
N ILE A 375 -12.22 37.95 -11.61
CA ILE A 375 -12.48 37.88 -10.18
C ILE A 375 -11.83 39.09 -9.49
N SER A 376 -10.61 39.46 -9.86
CA SER A 376 -9.84 40.57 -9.28
C SER A 376 -10.42 41.95 -9.60
N ASP A 377 -10.92 42.14 -10.85
CA ASP A 377 -11.37 43.44 -11.36
C ASP A 377 -12.79 43.81 -10.93
N ALA A 378 -13.48 42.95 -10.18
CA ALA A 378 -14.83 43.26 -9.70
C ALA A 378 -14.81 44.39 -8.67
N ALA A 379 -15.54 45.47 -8.95
CA ALA A 379 -15.68 46.59 -8.02
C ALA A 379 -16.42 46.22 -6.73
N ASP A 380 -17.29 45.18 -6.80
CA ASP A 380 -18.02 44.57 -5.69
C ASP A 380 -17.72 43.12 -5.64
N ASP A 381 -17.40 42.60 -4.44
CA ASP A 381 -17.08 41.18 -4.18
C ASP A 381 -18.26 40.20 -4.41
N GLU A 382 -19.43 40.75 -4.77
CA GLU A 382 -20.65 39.95 -4.86
C GLU A 382 -20.72 39.09 -6.10
N GLY A 383 -20.64 37.78 -5.90
CA GLY A 383 -21.18 36.78 -6.80
C GLY A 383 -20.28 36.28 -7.93
N LYS A 384 -18.96 36.43 -7.91
CA LYS A 384 -18.08 35.89 -8.98
C LYS A 384 -17.65 34.47 -8.75
N LEU A 385 -17.05 34.16 -7.59
CA LEU A 385 -16.53 32.86 -7.22
C LEU A 385 -16.82 32.54 -5.76
N ALA A 386 -17.30 31.34 -5.48
CA ALA A 386 -17.40 30.80 -4.13
C ALA A 386 -16.76 29.43 -4.06
N ILE A 387 -16.31 29.05 -2.86
CA ILE A 387 -15.87 27.71 -2.56
C ILE A 387 -16.80 27.08 -1.51
N VAL A 388 -17.25 25.85 -1.76
CA VAL A 388 -18.13 25.10 -0.85
C VAL A 388 -17.61 23.69 -0.65
N GLY A 389 -17.99 23.07 0.46
CA GLY A 389 -17.69 21.65 0.76
C GLY A 389 -16.68 21.45 1.87
N PRO A 390 -16.59 20.21 2.37
CA PRO A 390 -15.85 19.86 3.57
C PRO A 390 -14.33 20.11 3.51
N LEU A 391 -13.75 20.17 2.32
CA LEU A 391 -12.31 20.36 2.14
C LEU A 391 -11.94 21.74 1.55
N SER A 392 -12.87 22.70 1.64
CA SER A 392 -12.69 24.05 1.06
C SER A 392 -11.60 24.86 1.75
N ASP A 393 -11.47 24.80 3.08
CA ASP A 393 -10.52 25.60 3.87
C ASP A 393 -9.83 24.79 4.97
N VAL A 394 -9.42 23.57 4.66
CA VAL A 394 -8.72 22.68 5.57
C VAL A 394 -7.49 22.06 4.90
N TRP A 395 -6.52 21.69 5.72
CA TRP A 395 -5.38 20.86 5.39
C TRP A 395 -5.18 19.87 6.53
N TYR A 396 -5.18 18.58 6.22
CA TYR A 396 -5.01 17.51 7.20
C TYR A 396 -3.60 16.93 7.13
N GLN A 397 -2.98 16.77 8.30
CA GLN A 397 -1.75 16.00 8.45
C GLN A 397 -2.06 14.51 8.33
N ASP A 398 -1.22 13.78 7.63
CA ASP A 398 -1.20 12.31 7.60
C ASP A 398 -0.09 11.75 8.51
N TRP A 399 -0.02 10.41 8.60
CA TRP A 399 0.90 9.77 9.55
C TRP A 399 2.35 9.72 9.05
N TYR A 400 2.60 9.54 7.74
CA TYR A 400 3.93 9.26 7.18
C TYR A 400 4.58 10.44 6.46
N GLY A 401 3.97 11.59 6.50
CA GLY A 401 4.45 12.82 5.90
C GLY A 401 5.36 13.64 6.79
N GLY A 402 6.13 14.55 6.17
CA GLY A 402 6.90 15.57 6.88
C GLY A 402 6.00 16.54 7.65
N ILE A 403 6.57 17.23 8.63
CA ILE A 403 5.88 18.31 9.35
C ILE A 403 6.30 19.64 8.72
N PRO A 404 5.45 20.23 7.85
CA PRO A 404 5.87 21.39 7.09
C PRO A 404 5.92 22.68 7.93
N SER A 405 6.80 23.59 7.55
CA SER A 405 6.93 24.91 8.19
C SER A 405 5.71 25.82 7.90
N TYR A 406 4.99 25.57 6.84
CA TYR A 406 3.73 26.21 6.46
C TYR A 406 2.87 25.23 5.66
N ARG A 407 1.61 25.54 5.54
CA ARG A 407 0.63 24.80 4.73
C ARG A 407 -0.37 25.75 4.12
N LYS A 408 -0.85 25.44 2.92
CA LYS A 408 -1.83 26.24 2.17
C LYS A 408 -3.09 25.43 1.92
N THR A 409 -4.24 25.94 2.42
CA THR A 409 -5.56 25.40 2.07
C THR A 409 -5.94 25.81 0.65
N LEU A 410 -6.90 25.11 0.04
CA LEU A 410 -7.39 25.49 -1.29
C LEU A 410 -7.90 26.95 -1.31
N ARG A 411 -8.70 27.35 -0.32
CA ARG A 411 -9.17 28.73 -0.19
C ARG A 411 -8.04 29.73 -0.15
N GLN A 412 -7.01 29.50 0.69
CA GLN A 412 -5.85 30.38 0.79
C GLN A 412 -5.09 30.52 -0.54
N GLY A 413 -4.93 29.40 -1.28
CA GLY A 413 -4.33 29.43 -2.61
C GLY A 413 -5.13 30.28 -3.60
N LEU A 414 -6.47 30.14 -3.61
CA LEU A 414 -7.35 30.95 -4.45
C LEU A 414 -7.28 32.46 -4.10
N GLU A 415 -7.28 32.76 -2.80
CA GLU A 415 -7.14 34.15 -2.31
C GLU A 415 -5.79 34.77 -2.68
N GLU A 416 -4.72 33.99 -2.67
CA GLU A 416 -3.38 34.41 -3.07
C GLU A 416 -3.30 34.77 -4.57
N VAL A 417 -3.91 33.95 -5.44
CA VAL A 417 -3.92 34.22 -6.90
C VAL A 417 -4.82 35.37 -7.28
N THR A 418 -5.99 35.50 -6.64
CA THR A 418 -6.99 36.53 -6.98
C THR A 418 -6.76 37.86 -6.27
N GLY A 419 -6.03 37.85 -5.15
CA GLY A 419 -5.90 39.01 -4.25
C GLY A 419 -7.20 39.38 -3.53
N LYS A 420 -8.21 38.50 -3.52
CA LYS A 420 -9.54 38.73 -2.94
C LYS A 420 -9.89 37.64 -1.92
N SER A 421 -10.68 38.01 -0.91
CA SER A 421 -11.28 37.01 -0.01
C SER A 421 -12.35 36.21 -0.75
N ILE A 422 -12.29 34.89 -0.68
CA ILE A 422 -13.23 34.00 -1.35
C ILE A 422 -14.28 33.53 -0.33
N PRO A 423 -15.59 33.82 -0.57
CA PRO A 423 -16.66 33.31 0.28
C PRO A 423 -16.63 31.75 0.35
N CYS A 424 -16.78 31.24 1.59
CA CYS A 424 -16.63 29.83 1.88
C CYS A 424 -17.77 29.30 2.75
N ALA A 425 -18.26 28.08 2.43
CA ALA A 425 -19.19 27.33 3.28
C ALA A 425 -18.79 25.82 3.29
N GLU A 426 -18.35 25.32 4.44
CA GLU A 426 -17.87 23.93 4.59
C GLU A 426 -18.96 22.85 4.39
N GLY A 427 -20.24 23.23 4.50
CA GLY A 427 -21.39 22.32 4.30
C GLY A 427 -21.70 21.44 5.52
N TYR A 428 -21.07 21.68 6.66
CA TYR A 428 -21.32 20.94 7.89
C TYR A 428 -22.49 21.52 8.67
N ASP A 429 -23.39 20.64 9.17
CA ASP A 429 -24.43 21.05 10.10
C ASP A 429 -23.85 21.56 11.40
N ARG A 430 -24.47 22.61 11.99
CA ARG A 430 -24.25 22.95 13.38
C ARG A 430 -25.30 22.27 14.23
N VAL A 431 -24.85 21.67 15.32
CA VAL A 431 -25.71 20.89 16.24
C VAL A 431 -25.45 21.23 17.68
N ILE A 432 -26.50 21.08 18.52
CA ILE A 432 -26.38 21.03 19.97
C ILE A 432 -26.75 19.64 20.46
N PHE A 433 -26.13 19.21 21.55
CA PHE A 433 -26.41 17.92 22.19
C PHE A 433 -27.13 18.11 23.52
N ARG A 434 -27.93 17.08 23.88
CA ARG A 434 -28.38 16.84 25.26
C ARG A 434 -28.03 15.40 25.63
N ALA A 435 -27.41 15.19 26.80
CA ALA A 435 -27.13 13.90 27.37
C ALA A 435 -28.04 13.67 28.59
N ASP A 436 -28.83 12.60 28.61
CA ASP A 436 -29.84 12.30 29.61
C ASP A 436 -30.78 13.52 29.89
N GLY A 437 -31.12 14.26 28.81
CA GLY A 437 -31.97 15.45 28.81
C GLY A 437 -31.28 16.76 29.22
N GLN A 438 -30.04 16.73 29.73
CA GLN A 438 -29.27 17.91 30.11
C GLN A 438 -28.46 18.46 28.92
N PRO A 439 -28.37 19.79 28.72
CA PRO A 439 -27.59 20.37 27.65
C PRO A 439 -26.09 20.10 27.83
N VAL A 440 -25.38 19.87 26.70
CA VAL A 440 -23.95 19.59 26.66
C VAL A 440 -23.19 20.85 26.29
N ALA A 441 -22.14 21.17 27.02
CA ALA A 441 -21.27 22.30 26.80
C ALA A 441 -19.78 21.94 26.98
N VAL A 442 -18.88 22.81 26.49
CA VAL A 442 -17.44 22.73 26.73
C VAL A 442 -17.08 23.66 27.87
N ASP A 443 -16.41 23.15 28.91
CA ASP A 443 -15.98 23.98 30.04
C ASP A 443 -14.70 24.78 29.72
N ASP A 444 -14.25 25.60 30.66
CA ASP A 444 -13.07 26.48 30.49
C ASP A 444 -11.76 25.65 30.34
N ASP A 445 -11.70 24.45 30.90
CA ASP A 445 -10.56 23.52 30.74
C ASP A 445 -10.68 22.65 29.47
N GLY A 446 -11.69 22.89 28.63
CA GLY A 446 -11.97 22.11 27.41
C GLY A 446 -12.81 20.83 27.66
N SER A 447 -13.12 20.45 28.89
CA SER A 447 -13.91 19.26 29.20
C SER A 447 -15.33 19.33 28.68
N LEU A 448 -15.85 18.23 28.18
CA LEU A 448 -17.25 18.10 27.79
C LEU A 448 -18.11 17.83 29.05
N ILE A 449 -19.06 18.70 29.34
CA ILE A 449 -19.88 18.67 30.58
C ILE A 449 -21.36 18.81 30.25
N VAL A 450 -22.22 18.52 31.24
CA VAL A 450 -23.67 18.75 31.17
C VAL A 450 -24.13 19.81 32.16
N GLY A 451 -25.30 20.44 31.92
CA GLY A 451 -25.99 21.32 32.86
C GLY A 451 -25.68 22.82 32.70
N LYS A 452 -24.83 23.22 31.75
CA LYS A 452 -24.65 24.61 31.30
C LYS A 452 -25.48 24.89 30.03
N GLU A 453 -25.54 26.14 29.57
CA GLU A 453 -26.10 26.47 28.25
C GLU A 453 -25.36 25.64 27.19
N PRO A 454 -26.07 25.09 26.17
CA PRO A 454 -25.45 24.20 25.20
C PRO A 454 -24.49 24.94 24.27
N ASP A 455 -23.30 24.35 24.04
CA ASP A 455 -22.41 24.80 22.94
C ASP A 455 -22.84 24.17 21.61
N GLU A 456 -22.58 24.90 20.52
CA GLU A 456 -22.74 24.38 19.16
C GLU A 456 -21.49 23.66 18.68
N PHE A 457 -21.71 22.61 17.90
CA PHE A 457 -20.65 21.82 17.28
C PHE A 457 -20.90 21.65 15.77
N TYR A 458 -19.88 21.80 14.95
CA TYR A 458 -19.90 21.30 13.58
C TYR A 458 -19.92 19.78 13.62
N ARG A 459 -20.87 19.15 12.96
CA ARG A 459 -20.97 17.70 12.77
C ARG A 459 -20.41 17.33 11.40
N MET A 460 -19.33 16.60 11.37
CA MET A 460 -18.67 16.14 10.16
C MET A 460 -18.92 14.64 9.97
N ASP A 461 -19.57 14.26 8.87
CA ASP A 461 -19.87 12.88 8.48
C ASP A 461 -18.87 12.42 7.42
N TRP A 462 -17.98 11.52 7.80
CA TRP A 462 -16.94 10.94 6.94
C TRP A 462 -17.36 9.64 6.25
N GLY A 463 -18.61 9.21 6.44
CA GLY A 463 -19.12 7.94 5.93
C GLY A 463 -18.81 6.75 6.83
N SER A 464 -19.42 5.60 6.52
CA SER A 464 -19.27 4.35 7.28
C SER A 464 -19.54 4.47 8.80
N GLY A 465 -20.30 5.50 9.21
CA GLY A 465 -20.64 5.78 10.60
C GLY A 465 -19.52 6.46 11.41
N ASN A 466 -18.52 7.03 10.74
CA ASN A 466 -17.47 7.82 11.39
C ASN A 466 -17.85 9.29 11.40
N TYR A 467 -17.91 9.89 12.58
CA TYR A 467 -18.19 11.31 12.78
C TYR A 467 -17.08 11.97 13.57
N THR A 468 -16.81 13.25 13.26
CA THR A 468 -16.04 14.14 14.11
C THR A 468 -16.86 15.35 14.48
N PHE A 469 -16.57 15.94 15.63
CA PHE A 469 -17.27 17.13 16.14
C PHE A 469 -16.26 18.22 16.47
N ARG A 470 -16.45 19.42 15.93
CA ARG A 470 -15.61 20.57 16.21
C ARG A 470 -16.42 21.65 16.90
N SER A 471 -16.04 22.07 18.10
CA SER A 471 -16.70 23.14 18.83
C SER A 471 -16.67 24.44 18.01
N VAL A 472 -17.83 25.06 17.82
CA VAL A 472 -17.94 26.37 17.13
C VAL A 472 -17.22 27.46 17.94
N ARG A 473 -17.35 27.40 19.28
CA ARG A 473 -16.79 28.40 20.19
C ARG A 473 -15.25 28.35 20.27
N THR A 474 -14.68 27.16 20.38
CA THR A 474 -13.22 27.01 20.59
C THR A 474 -12.44 26.71 19.31
N GLY A 475 -13.11 26.26 18.26
CA GLY A 475 -12.49 25.76 17.04
C GLY A 475 -11.82 24.38 17.17
N LYS A 476 -11.85 23.78 18.37
CA LYS A 476 -11.19 22.51 18.66
C LYS A 476 -12.11 21.32 18.40
N PHE A 477 -11.51 20.20 17.97
CA PHE A 477 -12.22 18.94 17.83
C PHE A 477 -12.42 18.28 19.19
N LEU A 478 -13.57 17.59 19.34
CA LEU A 478 -13.77 16.67 20.45
C LEU A 478 -12.83 15.49 20.30
N THR A 479 -12.18 15.14 21.38
CA THR A 479 -11.27 13.97 21.47
C THR A 479 -11.59 13.17 22.72
N SER A 480 -11.46 11.84 22.66
CA SER A 480 -11.50 10.97 23.81
C SER A 480 -10.10 10.88 24.43
N GLY A 481 -9.98 11.06 25.74
CA GLY A 481 -8.69 11.05 26.45
C GLY A 481 -7.88 9.81 26.17
N LEU A 482 -6.55 10.02 26.04
CA LEU A 482 -5.57 9.05 25.60
C LEU A 482 -5.57 7.74 26.41
N TYR A 483 -5.15 6.71 25.70
CA TYR A 483 -4.97 5.34 26.10
C TYR A 483 -3.87 5.15 27.17
N ASP A 484 -2.96 6.12 27.33
CA ASP A 484 -1.84 6.02 28.25
C ASP A 484 -2.24 6.37 29.68
N ALA A 485 -2.78 5.33 30.36
CA ALA A 485 -3.11 5.41 31.77
C ALA A 485 -1.88 5.49 32.69
N SER A 486 -0.66 5.30 32.17
CA SER A 486 0.56 5.29 32.99
C SER A 486 1.01 6.69 33.37
N GLU A 487 0.87 7.66 32.46
CA GLU A 487 1.32 9.03 32.68
C GLU A 487 0.20 9.97 33.16
N HIS A 488 -1.02 9.79 32.63
CA HIS A 488 -2.19 10.64 32.91
C HIS A 488 -3.48 9.85 33.11
N PRO A 489 -3.59 9.03 34.16
CA PRO A 489 -4.77 8.16 34.37
C PRO A 489 -6.08 8.94 34.52
N GLU A 490 -6.04 10.20 34.93
CA GLU A 490 -7.20 11.09 35.04
C GLU A 490 -7.81 11.48 33.69
N ARG A 491 -7.04 11.39 32.60
CA ARG A 491 -7.50 11.72 31.24
C ARG A 491 -8.13 10.56 30.51
N LEU A 492 -7.95 9.33 30.99
CA LEU A 492 -8.43 8.13 30.32
C LEU A 492 -9.95 8.16 30.12
N GLY A 493 -10.37 8.23 28.85
CA GLY A 493 -11.76 8.29 28.45
C GLY A 493 -12.46 9.63 28.66
N LYS A 494 -11.79 10.66 29.19
CA LYS A 494 -12.36 12.01 29.31
C LYS A 494 -12.61 12.59 27.90
N ILE A 495 -13.81 13.10 27.67
CA ILE A 495 -14.11 13.78 26.41
C ILE A 495 -13.83 15.27 26.58
N SER A 496 -13.07 15.84 25.65
CA SER A 496 -12.71 17.27 25.69
C SER A 496 -12.59 17.84 24.27
N ALA A 497 -12.85 19.13 24.14
CA ALA A 497 -12.59 19.93 22.93
C ALA A 497 -11.13 20.42 22.98
N ALA A 498 -10.17 19.58 22.59
CA ALA A 498 -8.74 19.82 22.82
C ALA A 498 -7.87 19.67 21.55
N ALA A 499 -8.27 18.86 20.57
CA ALA A 499 -7.48 18.60 19.39
C ALA A 499 -7.62 19.70 18.32
N ASP A 500 -6.49 20.05 17.66
CA ASP A 500 -6.49 21.00 16.55
C ASP A 500 -6.99 20.38 15.24
N SER A 501 -6.81 19.08 15.09
CA SER A 501 -7.15 18.30 13.90
C SER A 501 -7.36 16.84 14.30
N PRO A 502 -8.15 16.06 13.55
CA PRO A 502 -8.11 14.59 13.66
C PRO A 502 -6.71 14.11 13.26
N PHE A 503 -5.98 13.59 14.23
CA PHE A 503 -4.59 13.15 14.04
C PHE A 503 -4.17 12.18 15.15
N ASP A 504 -3.01 11.56 15.02
CA ASP A 504 -2.42 10.54 15.85
C ASP A 504 -2.79 9.11 15.42
N TRP A 505 -2.03 8.13 15.91
CA TRP A 505 -2.19 6.71 15.55
C TRP A 505 -3.62 6.21 15.75
N PHE A 506 -4.24 6.54 16.86
CA PHE A 506 -5.58 6.08 17.20
C PHE A 506 -6.71 6.97 16.71
N VAL A 507 -6.43 8.22 16.34
CA VAL A 507 -7.45 9.23 15.93
C VAL A 507 -8.62 9.28 16.89
N MET A 508 -8.36 9.72 18.11
CA MET A 508 -9.33 9.74 19.22
C MET A 508 -10.49 10.73 19.01
N GLU A 509 -10.49 11.48 17.91
CA GLU A 509 -11.52 12.41 17.46
C GLU A 509 -12.68 11.72 16.73
N ILE A 510 -12.57 10.41 16.45
CA ILE A 510 -13.64 9.64 15.80
C ILE A 510 -14.70 9.21 16.83
N PHE A 511 -15.96 9.50 16.50
CA PHE A 511 -17.13 9.06 17.26
C PHE A 511 -18.10 8.29 16.36
N HIS A 512 -18.89 7.40 16.98
CA HIS A 512 -19.92 6.61 16.31
C HIS A 512 -21.28 6.86 16.96
N LEU A 513 -22.32 6.97 16.15
CA LEU A 513 -23.70 7.21 16.59
C LEU A 513 -24.55 5.97 16.31
N GLU A 514 -25.26 5.45 17.34
CA GLU A 514 -26.17 4.31 17.22
C GLU A 514 -27.56 4.68 17.71
N LYS A 515 -28.60 4.52 16.86
CA LYS A 515 -29.99 4.81 17.23
C LYS A 515 -30.51 3.84 18.27
N ASN A 516 -31.21 4.38 19.27
CA ASN A 516 -31.91 3.58 20.27
C ASN A 516 -33.25 3.10 19.69
N GLY A 517 -33.49 1.78 19.62
CA GLY A 517 -34.81 1.18 19.29
C GLY A 517 -35.04 0.78 17.83
N GLY A 518 -33.99 0.65 16.98
CA GLY A 518 -34.12 0.15 15.61
C GLY A 518 -33.18 -1.02 15.35
N GLY A 519 -33.70 -2.10 14.75
CA GLY A 519 -32.90 -3.26 14.34
C GLY A 519 -31.78 -2.90 13.36
N THR A 520 -30.80 -3.80 13.26
CA THR A 520 -29.59 -3.76 12.46
C THR A 520 -29.69 -2.93 11.18
N SER A 521 -28.88 -1.87 11.11
CA SER A 521 -28.76 -0.95 9.97
C SER A 521 -28.34 -1.71 8.71
N GLY A 522 -29.28 -1.99 7.85
CA GLY A 522 -29.02 -2.21 6.44
C GLY A 522 -28.60 -0.89 5.80
N SER A 523 -27.61 -0.95 4.92
CA SER A 523 -27.08 0.17 4.12
C SER A 523 -28.17 0.75 3.20
N GLY A 524 -28.93 1.73 3.71
CA GLY A 524 -29.99 2.38 2.94
C GLY A 524 -30.29 3.75 3.55
N SER A 525 -29.81 4.79 2.89
CA SER A 525 -29.94 6.19 3.26
C SER A 525 -31.35 6.71 3.20
N SER A 526 -31.88 7.27 4.31
CA SER A 526 -32.88 8.33 4.22
C SER A 526 -32.55 9.44 5.21
N HIS A 527 -32.32 10.63 4.71
CA HIS A 527 -31.87 11.82 5.43
C HIS A 527 -32.87 12.43 6.41
N LYS A 528 -34.09 11.90 6.53
CA LYS A 528 -35.07 12.31 7.55
C LYS A 528 -34.86 11.65 8.92
N GLU A 529 -33.82 10.85 9.09
CA GLU A 529 -33.69 9.94 10.22
C GLU A 529 -33.00 10.54 11.46
N ASN A 530 -32.45 11.75 11.40
CA ASN A 530 -31.68 12.35 12.50
C ASN A 530 -32.37 13.47 13.26
N GLU A 531 -33.57 13.87 12.88
CA GLU A 531 -34.36 14.85 13.63
C GLU A 531 -35.29 14.15 14.65
N GLY A 532 -35.04 14.38 15.93
CA GLY A 532 -35.96 13.99 17.02
C GLY A 532 -35.80 12.57 17.61
N GLY A 533 -34.76 11.82 17.22
CA GLY A 533 -34.46 10.47 17.77
C GLY A 533 -33.48 10.49 18.95
N THR A 534 -33.53 9.45 19.80
CA THR A 534 -32.49 9.20 20.79
C THR A 534 -31.43 8.23 20.26
N PHE A 535 -30.18 8.46 20.66
CA PHE A 535 -29.05 7.63 20.27
C PHE A 535 -28.00 7.50 21.37
N THR A 536 -27.12 6.55 21.23
CA THR A 536 -25.89 6.45 22.00
C THR A 536 -24.72 6.94 21.15
N ILE A 537 -23.76 7.60 21.79
CA ILE A 537 -22.47 7.97 21.19
C ILE A 537 -21.41 7.07 21.77
N SER A 538 -20.52 6.55 20.96
CA SER A 538 -19.32 5.85 21.39
C SER A 538 -18.07 6.45 20.73
N ASP A 539 -16.92 6.30 21.40
CA ASP A 539 -15.64 6.76 20.86
C ASP A 539 -15.06 5.80 19.80
N ARG A 540 -13.86 6.10 19.34
CA ARG A 540 -13.09 5.32 18.35
C ARG A 540 -13.04 3.81 18.65
N PHE A 541 -12.97 3.43 19.94
CA PHE A 541 -12.92 2.03 20.39
C PHE A 541 -14.28 1.42 20.72
N ARG A 542 -15.37 2.07 20.30
CA ARG A 542 -16.75 1.64 20.62
C ARG A 542 -17.04 1.63 22.13
N ARG A 543 -16.35 2.48 22.89
CA ARG A 543 -16.65 2.69 24.33
C ARG A 543 -17.78 3.72 24.42
N PRO A 544 -18.93 3.37 25.04
CA PRO A 544 -20.08 4.29 25.11
C PRO A 544 -19.79 5.50 25.99
N LEU A 545 -20.30 6.67 25.59
CA LEU A 545 -20.20 7.89 26.36
C LEU A 545 -21.27 7.91 27.46
N ALA A 546 -20.89 8.37 28.66
CA ALA A 546 -21.78 8.53 29.78
C ALA A 546 -21.46 9.76 30.62
N VAL A 547 -22.52 10.35 31.22
CA VAL A 547 -22.41 11.44 32.18
C VAL A 547 -22.01 10.88 33.54
N ARG A 548 -20.98 11.45 34.16
CA ARG A 548 -20.51 11.12 35.50
C ARG A 548 -21.20 11.99 36.56
N PRO A 549 -21.13 11.60 37.85
CA PRO A 549 -21.73 12.39 38.96
C PRO A 549 -21.17 13.82 39.11
N ASP A 550 -19.97 14.06 38.60
CA ASP A 550 -19.32 15.39 38.54
C ASP A 550 -19.74 16.22 37.33
N HIS A 551 -20.76 15.78 36.60
CA HIS A 551 -21.28 16.38 35.36
C HIS A 551 -20.35 16.29 34.13
N THR A 552 -19.21 15.61 34.21
CA THR A 552 -18.33 15.42 33.05
C THR A 552 -18.78 14.24 32.17
N ILE A 553 -18.43 14.27 30.87
CA ILE A 553 -18.74 13.18 29.93
C ILE A 553 -17.45 12.36 29.67
N TYR A 554 -17.58 11.04 29.81
CA TYR A 554 -16.48 10.09 29.63
C TYR A 554 -16.89 8.91 28.77
N ALA A 555 -15.94 8.37 28.00
CA ALA A 555 -16.04 7.06 27.40
C ALA A 555 -15.88 5.98 28.48
N GLN A 556 -16.90 5.13 28.63
CA GLN A 556 -16.94 4.03 29.59
C GLN A 556 -16.19 2.81 29.06
N GLN A 557 -16.01 1.78 29.91
CA GLN A 557 -15.63 0.45 29.39
C GLN A 557 -16.74 -0.07 28.47
N LYS A 558 -16.37 -0.95 27.51
CA LYS A 558 -17.24 -1.40 26.42
C LYS A 558 -18.63 -1.89 26.88
N ASP A 559 -18.73 -2.47 28.07
CA ASP A 559 -19.99 -2.96 28.67
C ASP A 559 -20.62 -1.98 29.65
N GLY A 560 -20.13 -0.74 29.74
CA GLY A 560 -20.64 0.30 30.63
C GLY A 560 -21.98 0.84 30.15
N ARG A 561 -22.79 1.36 31.11
CA ARG A 561 -24.09 2.00 30.82
C ARG A 561 -23.85 3.31 30.04
N ALA A 562 -24.41 3.38 28.82
CA ALA A 562 -24.40 4.59 28.01
C ALA A 562 -25.41 5.62 28.51
N SER A 563 -25.08 6.91 28.39
CA SER A 563 -26.08 7.99 28.43
C SER A 563 -26.87 8.04 27.13
N VAL A 564 -28.10 8.52 27.21
CA VAL A 564 -28.98 8.73 26.09
C VAL A 564 -28.78 10.16 25.56
N PHE A 565 -28.41 10.28 24.31
CA PHE A 565 -28.20 11.56 23.66
C PHE A 565 -29.37 11.91 22.72
N THR A 566 -29.68 13.21 22.67
CA THR A 566 -30.48 13.81 21.60
C THR A 566 -29.63 14.89 20.92
N MET A 567 -29.90 15.12 19.65
CA MET A 567 -29.21 16.13 18.83
C MET A 567 -30.24 17.00 18.11
N GLU A 568 -30.04 18.31 18.15
CA GLU A 568 -30.85 19.30 17.47
C GLU A 568 -29.96 20.04 16.46
N VAL A 569 -30.40 20.13 15.20
CA VAL A 569 -29.70 20.89 14.17
C VAL A 569 -30.08 22.35 14.33
N THR A 570 -29.11 23.20 14.63
CA THR A 570 -29.29 24.64 14.78
C THR A 570 -29.08 25.41 13.48
N ALA A 571 -28.23 24.85 12.59
CA ALA A 571 -28.05 25.34 11.23
C ALA A 571 -27.76 24.21 10.26
N ASP A 572 -28.43 24.21 9.12
CA ASP A 572 -28.26 23.26 8.02
C ASP A 572 -27.10 23.73 7.12
N GLY A 573 -25.95 23.10 7.26
CA GLY A 573 -24.73 23.47 6.53
C GLY A 573 -24.84 23.20 5.02
N THR A 574 -25.56 22.15 4.61
CA THR A 574 -25.83 21.89 3.20
C THR A 574 -26.62 23.05 2.59
N LYS A 575 -27.64 23.53 3.30
CA LYS A 575 -28.45 24.67 2.84
C LYS A 575 -27.64 25.97 2.79
N GLU A 576 -26.73 26.20 3.72
CA GLU A 576 -25.80 27.35 3.68
C GLU A 576 -24.92 27.27 2.42
N ALA A 577 -24.31 26.12 2.12
CA ALA A 577 -23.49 25.90 0.94
C ALA A 577 -24.27 26.08 -0.38
N VAL A 578 -25.48 25.52 -0.46
CA VAL A 578 -26.39 25.68 -1.63
C VAL A 578 -26.80 27.15 -1.84
N ASN A 579 -27.10 27.91 -0.79
CA ASN A 579 -27.43 29.32 -0.88
C ASN A 579 -26.23 30.14 -1.39
N LEU A 580 -25.02 29.83 -0.90
CA LEU A 580 -23.80 30.46 -1.38
C LEU A 580 -23.58 30.13 -2.88
N ALA A 581 -23.74 28.88 -3.27
CA ALA A 581 -23.62 28.43 -4.66
C ALA A 581 -24.63 29.14 -5.61
N ARG A 582 -25.86 29.35 -5.16
CA ARG A 582 -26.92 30.01 -5.94
C ARG A 582 -26.61 31.47 -6.27
N THR A 583 -25.89 32.17 -5.40
CA THR A 583 -25.60 33.60 -5.52
C THR A 583 -24.30 33.90 -6.28
N HIS A 584 -23.52 32.90 -6.63
CA HIS A 584 -22.23 33.09 -7.31
C HIS A 584 -22.24 32.51 -8.74
N LYS A 585 -21.45 33.11 -9.63
CA LYS A 585 -21.38 32.71 -11.05
C LYS A 585 -20.60 31.40 -11.26
N LYS A 586 -19.56 31.21 -10.49
CA LYS A 586 -18.69 30.01 -10.51
C LYS A 586 -18.58 29.46 -9.11
N VAL A 587 -18.60 28.17 -8.98
CA VAL A 587 -18.51 27.45 -7.68
C VAL A 587 -17.47 26.38 -7.74
N ILE A 588 -16.57 26.38 -6.77
CA ILE A 588 -15.65 25.26 -6.52
C ILE A 588 -16.25 24.41 -5.39
N LEU A 589 -16.52 23.15 -5.67
CA LEU A 589 -17.01 22.16 -4.71
C LEU A 589 -15.87 21.24 -4.28
N ALA A 590 -15.30 21.49 -3.09
CA ALA A 590 -14.14 20.75 -2.56
C ALA A 590 -14.59 19.57 -1.70
N LEU A 591 -14.32 18.36 -2.17
CA LEU A 591 -14.77 17.09 -1.62
C LEU A 591 -13.60 16.11 -1.45
N GLY A 592 -13.84 15.02 -0.73
CA GLY A 592 -12.85 13.95 -0.59
C GLY A 592 -12.82 13.32 0.79
N SER A 593 -11.61 13.00 1.26
CA SER A 593 -11.39 12.30 2.53
C SER A 593 -10.40 13.04 3.45
N CYS A 594 -10.53 12.75 4.75
CA CYS A 594 -9.45 13.02 5.70
C CYS A 594 -8.52 11.78 5.70
N PRO A 595 -7.20 11.95 5.50
CA PRO A 595 -6.26 10.82 5.41
C PRO A 595 -6.20 9.96 6.69
N MET A 596 -6.66 10.49 7.81
CA MET A 596 -6.67 9.80 9.09
C MET A 596 -8.01 9.12 9.43
N ILE A 597 -9.05 9.27 8.57
CA ILE A 597 -10.41 8.78 8.85
C ILE A 597 -10.94 7.98 7.66
N GLY A 598 -11.53 6.84 7.96
CA GLY A 598 -12.21 5.98 6.98
C GLY A 598 -11.30 4.96 6.29
N ALA A 599 -10.05 5.32 6.03
CA ALA A 599 -8.99 4.43 5.55
C ALA A 599 -7.64 4.99 6.00
N LYS A 600 -6.79 4.14 6.49
CA LYS A 600 -5.39 4.39 6.87
C LYS A 600 -4.77 3.06 7.30
N GLU A 601 -3.53 3.06 7.74
CA GLU A 601 -2.95 1.90 8.41
C GLU A 601 -3.86 1.38 9.53
N GLU A 602 -4.07 0.06 9.58
CA GLU A 602 -5.02 -0.71 10.42
C GLU A 602 -6.50 -0.62 10.02
N ILE A 603 -6.87 0.11 8.97
CA ILE A 603 -8.28 0.31 8.58
C ILE A 603 -8.46 0.25 7.08
N ASP A 604 -9.11 -0.81 6.59
CA ASP A 604 -9.58 -0.89 5.21
C ASP A 604 -10.90 -0.13 5.01
N ARG A 605 -11.10 0.44 3.81
CA ARG A 605 -12.37 1.02 3.39
C ARG A 605 -13.43 -0.06 3.25
N LYS A 606 -14.64 0.23 3.68
CA LYS A 606 -15.77 -0.70 3.56
C LYS A 606 -16.46 -0.61 2.19
N THR A 607 -16.28 0.50 1.47
CA THR A 607 -16.88 0.78 0.17
C THR A 607 -16.05 1.80 -0.58
N ILE A 608 -16.07 1.75 -1.91
CA ILE A 608 -15.47 2.78 -2.78
C ILE A 608 -16.43 3.96 -3.02
N MET A 609 -17.66 3.92 -2.50
CA MET A 609 -18.63 5.00 -2.68
C MET A 609 -18.22 6.25 -1.89
N LEU A 610 -18.45 7.41 -2.49
CA LEU A 610 -18.33 8.70 -1.79
C LEU A 610 -19.34 8.76 -0.63
N PRO A 611 -19.00 9.39 0.53
CA PRO A 611 -19.95 9.56 1.64
C PRO A 611 -21.27 10.19 1.18
N SER A 612 -22.39 9.69 1.70
CA SER A 612 -23.75 10.13 1.24
C SER A 612 -24.03 11.63 1.49
N SER A 613 -23.43 12.20 2.54
CA SER A 613 -23.46 13.64 2.81
C SER A 613 -22.84 14.45 1.67
N GLN A 614 -21.70 13.99 1.14
CA GLN A 614 -21.01 14.63 0.02
C GLN A 614 -21.75 14.39 -1.30
N GLN A 615 -22.33 13.21 -1.53
CA GLN A 615 -23.18 12.94 -2.70
C GLN A 615 -24.37 13.89 -2.75
N LYS A 616 -25.06 14.07 -1.61
CA LYS A 616 -26.17 15.02 -1.48
C LYS A 616 -25.73 16.46 -1.78
N LEU A 617 -24.58 16.87 -1.30
CA LEU A 617 -24.04 18.21 -1.55
C LEU A 617 -23.75 18.44 -3.03
N ILE A 618 -23.19 17.45 -3.75
CA ILE A 618 -22.99 17.50 -5.21
C ILE A 618 -24.34 17.75 -5.90
N ASP A 619 -25.37 16.93 -5.62
CA ASP A 619 -26.66 17.05 -6.30
C ASP A 619 -27.29 18.41 -6.10
N GLN A 620 -27.32 18.90 -4.87
CA GLN A 620 -27.98 20.16 -4.53
C GLN A 620 -27.23 21.42 -5.00
N VAL A 621 -25.88 21.38 -4.98
CA VAL A 621 -25.07 22.50 -5.50
C VAL A 621 -25.16 22.57 -7.01
N THR A 622 -25.08 21.45 -7.72
CA THR A 622 -25.18 21.43 -9.19
C THR A 622 -26.60 21.66 -9.73
N GLU A 623 -27.64 21.49 -8.91
CA GLU A 623 -29.01 21.83 -9.26
C GLU A 623 -29.22 23.36 -9.33
N VAL A 624 -28.47 24.13 -8.55
CA VAL A 624 -28.65 25.59 -8.47
C VAL A 624 -27.58 26.39 -9.19
N ASN A 625 -26.49 25.74 -9.63
CA ASN A 625 -25.40 26.40 -10.36
C ASN A 625 -24.89 25.50 -11.50
N GLU A 626 -24.81 26.06 -12.71
CA GLU A 626 -24.36 25.35 -13.92
C GLU A 626 -22.84 25.36 -14.13
N ASN A 627 -22.09 26.21 -13.42
CA ASN A 627 -20.65 26.40 -13.58
C ASN A 627 -19.92 25.88 -12.32
N VAL A 628 -20.10 24.58 -12.06
CA VAL A 628 -19.50 23.93 -10.92
C VAL A 628 -18.24 23.17 -11.34
N LEU A 629 -17.14 23.48 -10.64
CA LEU A 629 -15.91 22.68 -10.62
C LEU A 629 -15.92 21.82 -9.36
N ILE A 630 -15.86 20.49 -9.52
CA ILE A 630 -15.59 19.57 -8.40
C ILE A 630 -14.08 19.39 -8.26
N VAL A 631 -13.56 19.60 -7.06
CA VAL A 631 -12.16 19.30 -6.70
C VAL A 631 -12.19 18.16 -5.69
N PHE A 632 -11.73 16.97 -6.09
CA PHE A 632 -11.53 15.84 -5.20
C PHE A 632 -10.13 15.91 -4.60
N ILE A 633 -10.06 16.10 -3.29
CA ILE A 633 -8.82 15.98 -2.50
C ILE A 633 -8.88 14.66 -1.75
N THR A 634 -8.24 13.65 -2.31
CA THR A 634 -8.33 12.27 -1.79
C THR A 634 -7.15 11.42 -2.25
N ASN A 635 -6.79 10.44 -1.42
CA ASN A 635 -5.73 9.48 -1.71
C ASN A 635 -6.29 8.12 -2.21
N TYR A 636 -7.56 8.11 -2.57
CA TYR A 636 -8.28 6.89 -2.98
C TYR A 636 -9.23 7.21 -4.14
N PRO A 637 -9.45 6.27 -5.07
CA PRO A 637 -10.51 6.42 -6.06
C PRO A 637 -11.88 6.30 -5.40
N TYR A 638 -12.82 7.13 -5.84
CA TYR A 638 -14.21 7.09 -5.40
C TYR A 638 -15.16 6.76 -6.56
N SER A 639 -16.22 6.04 -6.23
CA SER A 639 -17.35 5.84 -7.12
C SER A 639 -18.42 6.90 -6.88
N PHE A 640 -19.00 7.36 -7.98
CA PHE A 640 -20.06 8.37 -8.05
C PHE A 640 -21.29 7.82 -8.78
N MET A 641 -21.54 6.52 -8.64
CA MET A 641 -22.69 5.89 -9.29
C MET A 641 -23.96 6.08 -8.47
N GLU A 642 -25.10 6.20 -9.15
CA GLU A 642 -26.39 6.25 -8.46
C GLU A 642 -26.63 4.97 -7.67
N GLY A 643 -26.86 5.10 -6.35
CA GLY A 643 -27.11 3.98 -5.44
C GLY A 643 -28.48 3.30 -5.59
N GLY A 644 -29.18 3.52 -6.71
CA GLY A 644 -30.51 2.95 -6.99
C GLY A 644 -30.44 1.70 -7.86
N LYS A 645 -31.35 0.75 -7.61
CA LYS A 645 -31.61 -0.36 -8.54
C LYS A 645 -32.38 0.16 -9.75
N THR A 646 -31.96 -0.23 -10.95
CA THR A 646 -32.76 -0.02 -12.17
C THR A 646 -34.13 -0.69 -12.05
N ALA A 647 -35.08 -0.34 -12.94
CA ALA A 647 -36.38 -1.00 -13.01
C ALA A 647 -36.32 -2.54 -13.20
N SER A 648 -35.18 -3.06 -13.66
CA SER A 648 -34.84 -4.47 -13.73
C SER A 648 -34.29 -5.07 -12.44
N GLY A 649 -34.11 -4.26 -11.36
CA GLY A 649 -33.54 -4.70 -10.08
C GLY A 649 -32.02 -4.76 -10.03
N LEU A 650 -31.32 -4.39 -11.12
CA LEU A 650 -29.86 -4.27 -11.17
C LEU A 650 -29.42 -2.89 -10.67
N PRO A 651 -28.19 -2.74 -10.13
CA PRO A 651 -27.63 -1.44 -9.77
C PRO A 651 -27.63 -0.50 -10.98
N GLY A 652 -27.95 0.79 -10.78
CA GLY A 652 -27.90 1.81 -11.82
C GLY A 652 -26.48 1.95 -12.40
N ASP A 653 -26.36 1.92 -13.73
CA ASP A 653 -25.06 2.14 -14.42
C ASP A 653 -24.76 3.60 -14.73
N LEU A 654 -25.59 4.51 -14.23
CA LEU A 654 -25.45 5.93 -14.50
C LEU A 654 -24.65 6.62 -13.40
N LEU A 655 -23.75 7.49 -13.82
CA LEU A 655 -23.14 8.47 -12.90
C LEU A 655 -24.24 9.25 -12.20
N GLN A 656 -24.04 9.58 -10.93
CA GLN A 656 -24.90 10.45 -10.15
C GLN A 656 -25.23 11.72 -10.95
N GLU A 657 -26.48 12.16 -10.94
CA GLU A 657 -26.94 13.24 -11.79
C GLU A 657 -26.20 14.55 -11.51
N GLY A 658 -25.89 14.85 -10.27
CA GLY A 658 -25.09 16.00 -9.88
C GLY A 658 -23.67 15.97 -10.46
N VAL A 659 -23.02 14.81 -10.48
CA VAL A 659 -21.70 14.64 -11.10
C VAL A 659 -21.77 14.86 -12.61
N ARG A 660 -22.87 14.42 -13.27
CA ARG A 660 -23.10 14.68 -14.70
C ARG A 660 -23.30 16.16 -15.02
N ARG A 661 -23.94 16.93 -14.10
CA ARG A 661 -24.15 18.37 -14.25
C ARG A 661 -22.88 19.19 -14.04
N ALA A 662 -21.94 18.72 -13.23
CA ALA A 662 -20.68 19.41 -13.00
C ALA A 662 -19.85 19.48 -14.30
N LYS A 663 -19.42 20.68 -14.70
CA LYS A 663 -18.70 20.91 -15.96
C LYS A 663 -17.21 20.55 -15.87
N ALA A 664 -16.60 20.65 -14.71
CA ALA A 664 -15.19 20.30 -14.54
C ALA A 664 -14.97 19.49 -13.27
N ILE A 665 -13.97 18.59 -13.34
CA ILE A 665 -13.56 17.73 -12.22
C ILE A 665 -12.05 17.67 -12.19
N LEU A 666 -11.45 18.01 -11.06
CA LEU A 666 -10.04 17.84 -10.74
C LEU A 666 -9.87 16.80 -9.63
N TRP A 667 -8.81 16.01 -9.70
CA TRP A 667 -8.32 15.17 -8.60
C TRP A 667 -6.93 15.63 -8.17
N SER A 668 -6.72 15.71 -6.87
CA SER A 668 -5.42 15.95 -6.23
C SER A 668 -5.31 15.05 -5.00
N ALA A 669 -4.15 14.42 -4.81
CA ALA A 669 -3.84 13.77 -3.55
C ALA A 669 -3.63 14.83 -2.44
N SER A 670 -3.83 14.44 -1.18
CA SER A 670 -3.49 15.24 0.00
C SER A 670 -1.99 15.19 0.33
N GLY A 671 -1.58 15.83 1.41
CA GLY A 671 -0.24 15.73 1.99
C GLY A 671 0.71 16.86 1.63
N SER A 672 0.67 17.41 0.40
CA SER A 672 1.55 18.53 0.03
C SER A 672 1.28 19.78 0.86
N GLN A 673 2.34 20.40 1.37
CA GLN A 673 2.26 21.72 2.00
C GLN A 673 1.76 22.82 1.06
N ASP A 674 1.95 22.64 -0.25
CA ASP A 674 1.61 23.58 -1.33
C ASP A 674 0.36 23.16 -2.13
N MET A 675 -0.42 22.19 -1.66
CA MET A 675 -1.63 21.70 -2.34
C MET A 675 -2.57 22.84 -2.77
N GLY A 676 -2.85 23.80 -1.87
CA GLY A 676 -3.72 24.93 -2.18
C GLY A 676 -3.16 25.85 -3.25
N THR A 677 -1.84 26.12 -3.21
CA THR A 677 -1.13 26.90 -4.23
C THR A 677 -1.21 26.22 -5.59
N ALA A 678 -0.90 24.91 -5.66
CA ALA A 678 -0.91 24.14 -6.90
C ALA A 678 -2.31 24.07 -7.53
N LEU A 679 -3.33 23.75 -6.73
CA LEU A 679 -4.72 23.73 -7.20
C LEU A 679 -5.18 25.10 -7.72
N ALA A 680 -4.89 26.18 -6.98
CA ALA A 680 -5.27 27.54 -7.42
C ALA A 680 -4.58 27.91 -8.74
N ARG A 681 -3.28 27.66 -8.86
CA ARG A 681 -2.52 27.95 -10.09
C ARG A 681 -3.06 27.16 -11.28
N THR A 682 -3.42 25.89 -11.07
CA THR A 682 -4.07 25.06 -12.09
C THR A 682 -5.46 25.62 -12.46
N ILE A 683 -6.31 25.90 -11.48
CA ILE A 683 -7.67 26.41 -11.72
C ILE A 683 -7.65 27.72 -12.53
N PHE A 684 -6.65 28.58 -12.32
CA PHE A 684 -6.51 29.85 -13.04
C PHE A 684 -5.59 29.79 -14.27
N GLY A 685 -5.15 28.59 -14.69
CA GLY A 685 -4.34 28.41 -15.89
C GLY A 685 -2.93 28.94 -15.81
N LEU A 686 -2.40 29.17 -14.60
CA LEU A 686 -0.99 29.51 -14.38
C LEU A 686 -0.08 28.27 -14.45
N SER A 687 -0.69 27.10 -14.34
CA SER A 687 -0.10 25.78 -14.59
C SER A 687 -1.15 24.93 -15.34
N ALA A 688 -0.75 24.22 -16.39
CA ALA A 688 -1.65 23.32 -17.10
C ALA A 688 -1.67 21.93 -16.43
N PRO A 689 -2.84 21.35 -16.14
CA PRO A 689 -2.92 20.00 -15.58
C PRO A 689 -2.47 19.00 -16.64
N ALA A 690 -1.61 18.08 -16.24
CA ALA A 690 -1.15 16.99 -17.09
C ALA A 690 -0.86 15.70 -16.30
N GLY A 691 -1.31 15.62 -15.06
CA GLY A 691 -1.30 14.41 -14.27
C GLY A 691 -2.17 13.32 -14.88
N ARG A 692 -1.91 12.07 -14.51
CA ARG A 692 -2.64 10.88 -14.99
C ARG A 692 -3.05 10.01 -13.82
N THR A 693 -4.20 9.35 -13.94
CA THR A 693 -4.61 8.31 -12.98
C THR A 693 -3.60 7.17 -13.00
N ASN A 694 -3.21 6.71 -11.83
CA ASN A 694 -2.29 5.58 -11.64
C ASN A 694 -2.99 4.34 -11.08
N GLU A 695 -4.32 4.40 -11.01
CA GLU A 695 -5.21 3.29 -10.67
C GLU A 695 -6.51 3.37 -11.48
N THR A 696 -7.20 2.21 -11.53
CA THR A 696 -8.50 2.07 -12.17
C THR A 696 -9.60 2.61 -11.24
N TRP A 697 -10.39 3.57 -11.69
CA TRP A 697 -11.56 4.07 -10.97
C TRP A 697 -12.80 3.24 -11.30
N TYR A 698 -13.06 2.23 -10.47
CA TYR A 698 -14.20 1.30 -10.65
C TYR A 698 -15.53 2.01 -10.43
N LYS A 699 -16.59 1.51 -11.06
CA LYS A 699 -17.94 2.06 -10.93
C LYS A 699 -18.62 1.64 -9.63
N ARG A 700 -18.41 0.42 -9.14
CA ARG A 700 -19.18 -0.17 -8.03
C ARG A 700 -18.37 -1.18 -7.25
N ASP A 701 -18.74 -1.36 -5.98
CA ASP A 701 -18.14 -2.36 -5.09
C ASP A 701 -18.27 -3.80 -5.61
N ASP A 702 -19.36 -4.13 -6.33
CA ASP A 702 -19.62 -5.48 -6.86
C ASP A 702 -18.74 -5.85 -8.07
N GLN A 703 -17.98 -4.90 -8.62
CA GLN A 703 -16.94 -5.17 -9.62
C GLN A 703 -15.63 -5.68 -8.99
N LEU A 704 -15.51 -5.55 -7.67
CA LEU A 704 -14.31 -5.93 -6.93
C LEU A 704 -14.53 -7.30 -6.26
N PRO A 705 -13.62 -8.26 -6.43
CA PRO A 705 -13.66 -9.50 -5.67
C PRO A 705 -13.40 -9.27 -4.17
N ASP A 706 -13.45 -10.33 -3.36
CA ASP A 706 -13.10 -10.24 -1.94
C ASP A 706 -11.72 -9.60 -1.77
N ILE A 707 -11.60 -8.63 -0.86
CA ILE A 707 -10.33 -7.93 -0.60
C ILE A 707 -9.22 -8.90 -0.15
N ASN A 708 -9.57 -10.04 0.44
CA ASN A 708 -8.62 -11.10 0.82
C ASN A 708 -8.27 -12.06 -0.32
N ASP A 709 -8.80 -11.85 -1.52
CA ASP A 709 -8.38 -12.60 -2.70
C ASP A 709 -7.16 -11.94 -3.35
N TYR A 710 -6.00 -12.56 -3.19
CA TYR A 710 -4.71 -12.07 -3.67
C TYR A 710 -4.40 -12.45 -5.13
N ASP A 711 -5.28 -13.19 -5.79
CA ASP A 711 -5.12 -13.52 -7.21
C ASP A 711 -5.60 -12.35 -8.10
N ILE A 712 -4.68 -11.50 -8.51
CA ILE A 712 -4.95 -10.36 -9.40
C ILE A 712 -5.39 -10.85 -10.78
N ILE A 713 -4.79 -11.94 -11.27
CA ILE A 713 -5.01 -12.49 -12.62
C ILE A 713 -6.44 -13.09 -12.73
N LYS A 714 -6.76 -14.06 -11.90
CA LYS A 714 -8.06 -14.72 -11.90
C LYS A 714 -9.17 -13.85 -11.32
N GLY A 715 -8.84 -13.02 -10.32
CA GLY A 715 -9.72 -12.02 -9.74
C GLY A 715 -10.06 -10.88 -10.71
N ARG A 716 -9.37 -10.82 -11.87
CA ARG A 716 -9.57 -9.82 -12.93
C ARG A 716 -9.49 -8.40 -12.38
N ARG A 717 -8.44 -8.11 -11.58
CA ARG A 717 -8.19 -6.82 -10.99
C ARG A 717 -7.30 -5.95 -11.86
N THR A 718 -7.31 -4.67 -11.63
CA THR A 718 -6.50 -3.64 -12.27
C THR A 718 -6.77 -3.51 -13.79
N TYR A 719 -6.29 -2.44 -14.42
CA TYR A 719 -6.45 -2.24 -15.87
C TYR A 719 -5.86 -3.39 -16.69
N ARG A 720 -4.95 -4.18 -16.10
CA ARG A 720 -4.26 -5.29 -16.79
C ARG A 720 -5.20 -6.45 -17.06
N TYR A 721 -6.13 -6.75 -16.17
CA TYR A 721 -6.99 -7.93 -16.24
C TYR A 721 -8.50 -7.63 -16.17
N PHE A 722 -8.89 -6.43 -15.70
CA PHE A 722 -10.30 -6.04 -15.67
C PHE A 722 -10.77 -5.59 -17.05
N ASP A 723 -11.86 -6.18 -17.54
CA ASP A 723 -12.46 -5.89 -18.85
C ASP A 723 -13.84 -5.22 -18.75
N GLY A 724 -14.30 -4.91 -17.53
CA GLY A 724 -15.54 -4.19 -17.29
C GLY A 724 -15.41 -2.69 -17.55
N GLU A 725 -16.53 -2.01 -17.52
CA GLU A 725 -16.58 -0.55 -17.64
C GLU A 725 -16.10 0.12 -16.33
N VAL A 726 -15.37 1.21 -16.47
CA VAL A 726 -14.82 2.00 -15.35
C VAL A 726 -15.24 3.46 -15.48
N ILE A 727 -15.10 4.24 -14.42
CA ILE A 727 -15.35 5.69 -14.47
C ILE A 727 -14.20 6.36 -15.24
N TRP A 728 -12.98 6.12 -14.78
CA TRP A 728 -11.74 6.56 -15.47
C TRP A 728 -10.75 5.40 -15.53
N PRO A 729 -10.17 5.14 -16.70
CA PRO A 729 -9.16 4.09 -16.86
C PRO A 729 -7.81 4.53 -16.29
N PHE A 730 -6.93 3.59 -16.04
CA PHE A 730 -5.52 3.82 -15.73
C PHE A 730 -4.85 4.64 -16.83
N GLY A 731 -4.03 5.62 -16.46
CA GLY A 731 -3.33 6.54 -17.36
C GLY A 731 -4.18 7.74 -17.82
N PHE A 732 -5.43 7.84 -17.38
CA PHE A 732 -6.34 8.88 -17.86
C PHE A 732 -6.05 10.25 -17.24
N GLY A 733 -6.08 11.28 -18.08
CA GLY A 733 -6.04 12.68 -17.68
C GLY A 733 -6.18 13.60 -18.91
N LEU A 734 -6.81 14.73 -18.71
CA LEU A 734 -6.97 15.79 -19.71
C LEU A 734 -5.97 16.92 -19.46
N THR A 735 -5.81 17.79 -20.45
CA THR A 735 -5.05 19.04 -20.33
C THR A 735 -5.89 20.20 -20.85
N TYR A 736 -5.37 21.43 -20.77
CA TYR A 736 -6.03 22.60 -21.37
C TYR A 736 -5.82 22.74 -22.87
N THR A 737 -5.23 21.73 -23.51
CA THR A 737 -4.98 21.65 -24.95
C THR A 737 -5.22 20.24 -25.46
N ASP A 738 -5.06 19.99 -26.76
CA ASP A 738 -5.25 18.67 -27.35
C ASP A 738 -3.95 18.14 -27.92
N PHE A 739 -3.76 16.82 -27.81
CA PHE A 739 -2.61 16.12 -28.37
C PHE A 739 -3.04 15.01 -29.33
N THR A 740 -2.26 14.80 -30.39
CA THR A 740 -2.43 13.66 -31.30
C THR A 740 -1.15 12.83 -31.37
N TYR A 741 -1.32 11.52 -31.46
CA TYR A 741 -0.24 10.55 -31.54
C TYR A 741 -0.26 9.88 -32.92
N ARG A 742 0.89 9.86 -33.60
CA ARG A 742 1.00 9.31 -34.98
C ARG A 742 2.30 8.58 -35.20
N ASN A 743 2.36 7.86 -36.33
CA ASN A 743 3.59 7.31 -36.90
C ASN A 743 4.33 6.33 -35.96
N LEU A 744 3.58 5.46 -35.21
CA LEU A 744 4.26 4.43 -34.42
C LEU A 744 5.11 3.53 -35.29
N SER A 745 6.40 3.51 -35.05
CA SER A 745 7.38 2.65 -35.65
C SER A 745 7.96 1.69 -34.62
N LEU A 746 8.08 0.43 -35.03
CA LEU A 746 8.63 -0.66 -34.20
C LEU A 746 9.69 -1.39 -34.96
N ALA A 747 10.80 -1.73 -34.30
CA ALA A 747 11.86 -2.55 -34.85
C ALA A 747 12.52 -3.40 -33.75
N MET A 748 12.98 -4.59 -34.11
CA MET A 748 13.89 -5.36 -33.26
C MET A 748 15.32 -4.80 -33.42
N ALA A 749 15.90 -4.30 -32.31
CA ALA A 749 17.29 -3.83 -32.24
C ALA A 749 18.22 -4.93 -31.68
N GLY A 750 17.99 -6.16 -32.09
CA GLY A 750 18.63 -7.37 -31.62
C GLY A 750 17.60 -8.36 -31.09
N PRO A 751 18.01 -9.54 -30.62
CA PRO A 751 17.07 -10.62 -30.24
C PRO A 751 16.24 -10.33 -29.01
N SER A 752 16.68 -9.41 -28.16
CA SER A 752 16.07 -9.16 -26.82
C SER A 752 15.66 -7.70 -26.59
N LEU A 753 15.60 -6.86 -27.64
CA LEU A 753 15.32 -5.44 -27.51
C LEU A 753 14.40 -4.96 -28.64
N VAL A 754 13.28 -4.35 -28.26
CA VAL A 754 12.38 -3.62 -29.14
C VAL A 754 12.70 -2.13 -29.08
N GLU A 755 12.85 -1.47 -30.22
CA GLU A 755 12.81 -0.02 -30.31
C GLU A 755 11.47 0.43 -30.86
N ALA A 756 10.83 1.32 -30.11
CA ALA A 756 9.56 1.94 -30.46
C ALA A 756 9.76 3.46 -30.58
N SER A 757 9.15 4.08 -31.58
CA SER A 757 9.12 5.54 -31.71
C SER A 757 7.81 6.01 -32.31
N PHE A 758 7.32 7.17 -31.85
CA PHE A 758 6.11 7.82 -32.39
C PHE A 758 6.18 9.33 -32.18
N GLU A 759 5.27 10.04 -32.81
CA GLU A 759 5.18 11.50 -32.76
C GLU A 759 3.99 11.91 -31.89
N VAL A 760 4.21 12.91 -31.02
CA VAL A 760 3.17 13.58 -30.21
C VAL A 760 3.14 15.04 -30.64
N THR A 761 1.99 15.50 -31.11
CA THR A 761 1.79 16.89 -31.59
C THR A 761 0.74 17.57 -30.72
N ASN A 762 1.07 18.75 -30.19
CA ASN A 762 0.07 19.64 -29.58
C ASN A 762 -0.76 20.27 -30.71
N THR A 763 -2.03 19.85 -30.81
CA THR A 763 -2.96 20.33 -31.86
C THR A 763 -3.91 21.41 -31.37
N GLY A 764 -3.87 21.74 -30.08
CA GLY A 764 -4.69 22.81 -29.52
C GLY A 764 -3.98 24.16 -29.47
N SER A 765 -4.40 25.06 -28.56
CA SER A 765 -4.01 26.47 -28.54
C SER A 765 -3.19 26.89 -27.31
N ALA A 766 -3.01 26.01 -26.31
CA ALA A 766 -2.26 26.30 -25.09
C ALA A 766 -0.95 25.50 -25.01
N VAL A 767 0.06 26.08 -24.36
CA VAL A 767 1.26 25.31 -23.96
C VAL A 767 0.87 24.38 -22.81
N SER A 768 1.30 23.12 -22.86
CA SER A 768 1.04 22.14 -21.82
C SER A 768 2.07 21.02 -21.83
N ASP A 769 2.24 20.39 -20.68
CA ASP A 769 2.87 19.07 -20.63
C ASP A 769 1.93 18.02 -21.20
N GLU A 770 2.52 16.89 -21.61
CA GLU A 770 1.80 15.68 -22.00
C GLU A 770 2.52 14.43 -21.47
N VAL A 771 1.76 13.45 -21.01
CA VAL A 771 2.32 12.13 -20.68
C VAL A 771 2.09 11.18 -21.85
N ALA A 772 3.18 10.82 -22.51
CA ALA A 772 3.19 9.89 -23.63
C ALA A 772 3.31 8.45 -23.13
N GLU A 773 2.29 7.64 -23.36
CA GLU A 773 2.21 6.26 -22.87
C GLU A 773 2.30 5.25 -24.01
N LEU A 774 3.02 4.14 -23.78
CA LEU A 774 3.13 3.02 -24.71
C LEU A 774 2.73 1.72 -24.02
N TYR A 775 1.80 1.01 -24.63
CA TYR A 775 1.25 -0.24 -24.15
C TYR A 775 1.52 -1.39 -25.10
N ALA A 776 1.63 -2.61 -24.55
CA ALA A 776 1.69 -3.86 -25.30
C ALA A 776 0.49 -4.75 -25.00
N VAL A 777 -0.06 -5.38 -26.03
CA VAL A 777 -1.05 -6.45 -25.95
C VAL A 777 -0.35 -7.74 -26.35
N MET A 778 -0.41 -8.72 -25.48
CA MET A 778 0.29 -9.99 -25.65
C MET A 778 -0.46 -10.91 -26.64
N PRO A 779 0.22 -11.83 -27.33
CA PRO A 779 -0.45 -12.84 -28.10
C PRO A 779 -1.35 -13.71 -27.21
N ARG A 780 -2.41 -14.28 -27.78
CA ARG A 780 -3.24 -15.26 -27.06
C ARG A 780 -2.44 -16.54 -26.88
N THR A 781 -2.27 -16.96 -25.66
CA THR A 781 -1.54 -18.14 -25.25
C THR A 781 -2.37 -19.08 -24.41
N ARG A 782 -1.81 -20.18 -23.92
CA ARG A 782 -2.49 -21.16 -23.06
C ARG A 782 -2.85 -20.62 -21.68
N VAL A 783 -2.18 -19.55 -21.22
CA VAL A 783 -2.41 -18.94 -19.91
C VAL A 783 -3.04 -17.55 -20.06
N PRO A 784 -3.83 -17.09 -19.09
CA PRO A 784 -4.31 -15.70 -19.09
C PRO A 784 -3.13 -14.72 -19.15
N ARG A 785 -3.20 -13.76 -20.07
CA ARG A 785 -2.21 -12.69 -20.24
C ARG A 785 -2.91 -11.35 -19.98
N PRO A 786 -2.17 -10.30 -19.61
CA PRO A 786 -2.74 -8.97 -19.50
C PRO A 786 -3.49 -8.55 -20.77
N LEU A 787 -4.66 -7.94 -20.62
CA LEU A 787 -5.42 -7.33 -21.74
C LEU A 787 -4.59 -6.24 -22.43
N ARG A 788 -3.77 -5.57 -21.66
CA ARG A 788 -2.79 -4.58 -22.03
C ARG A 788 -1.81 -4.35 -20.87
N GLN A 789 -0.59 -3.95 -21.20
CA GLN A 789 0.48 -3.73 -20.23
C GLN A 789 1.24 -2.48 -20.60
N LEU A 790 1.44 -1.57 -19.66
CA LEU A 790 2.33 -0.42 -19.80
C LEU A 790 3.78 -0.92 -19.97
N VAL A 791 4.47 -0.45 -21.02
CA VAL A 791 5.86 -0.82 -21.34
C VAL A 791 6.76 0.38 -21.54
N GLY A 792 6.22 1.58 -21.43
CA GLY A 792 6.96 2.83 -21.49
C GLY A 792 6.07 4.03 -21.27
N PHE A 793 6.58 5.03 -20.57
CA PHE A 793 5.96 6.34 -20.44
C PHE A 793 7.02 7.43 -20.39
N ARG A 794 6.63 8.63 -20.75
CA ARG A 794 7.48 9.82 -20.67
C ARG A 794 6.63 11.08 -20.55
N ARG A 795 6.93 11.92 -19.59
CA ARG A 795 6.38 13.28 -19.52
C ARG A 795 7.15 14.18 -20.49
N LEU A 796 6.41 14.92 -21.30
CA LEU A 796 6.90 15.91 -22.26
C LEU A 796 6.55 17.28 -21.71
N HIS A 797 7.55 18.13 -21.45
CA HIS A 797 7.35 19.41 -20.81
C HIS A 797 7.15 20.53 -21.84
N ASP A 798 6.28 21.50 -21.52
CA ASP A 798 6.10 22.77 -22.21
C ASP A 798 5.88 22.66 -23.74
N VAL A 799 5.15 21.62 -24.18
CA VAL A 799 4.91 21.41 -25.63
C VAL A 799 4.01 22.52 -26.16
N ARG A 800 4.52 23.28 -27.12
CA ARG A 800 3.86 24.46 -27.68
C ARG A 800 2.78 24.09 -28.72
N PRO A 801 1.77 24.93 -28.94
CA PRO A 801 0.83 24.75 -30.05
C PRO A 801 1.52 24.54 -31.41
N GLY A 802 1.15 23.45 -32.08
CA GLY A 802 1.75 23.03 -33.37
C GLY A 802 3.10 22.32 -33.25
N GLU A 803 3.69 22.24 -32.08
CA GLU A 803 4.96 21.51 -31.85
C GLU A 803 4.74 20.00 -31.89
N THR A 804 5.66 19.29 -32.52
CA THR A 804 5.73 17.83 -32.61
C THR A 804 6.98 17.33 -31.92
N VAL A 805 6.81 16.48 -30.92
CA VAL A 805 7.90 15.83 -30.18
C VAL A 805 8.01 14.37 -30.59
N GLN A 806 9.24 13.95 -30.93
CA GLN A 806 9.56 12.55 -31.21
C GLN A 806 9.79 11.80 -29.90
N VAL A 807 8.92 10.85 -29.56
CA VAL A 807 9.06 9.96 -28.39
C VAL A 807 9.74 8.67 -28.82
N ARG A 808 10.65 8.16 -27.98
CA ARG A 808 11.39 6.91 -28.24
C ARG A 808 11.48 6.08 -26.98
N PHE A 809 11.27 4.76 -27.11
CA PHE A 809 11.44 3.78 -26.04
C PHE A 809 12.32 2.63 -26.50
N ARG A 810 13.09 2.10 -25.56
CA ARG A 810 13.85 0.86 -25.72
C ARG A 810 13.30 -0.15 -24.71
N ILE A 811 12.64 -1.19 -25.20
CA ILE A 811 11.88 -2.13 -24.40
C ILE A 811 12.59 -3.48 -24.46
N PRO A 812 13.25 -3.92 -23.39
CA PRO A 812 13.74 -5.29 -23.29
C PRO A 812 12.58 -6.29 -23.47
N THR A 813 12.77 -7.33 -24.26
CA THR A 813 11.70 -8.33 -24.46
C THR A 813 11.33 -9.05 -23.17
N ALA A 814 12.20 -9.04 -22.17
CA ALA A 814 11.91 -9.52 -20.81
C ALA A 814 10.72 -8.80 -20.14
N GLU A 815 10.46 -7.52 -20.50
CA GLU A 815 9.27 -6.79 -20.03
C GLU A 815 7.94 -7.40 -20.52
N LEU A 816 7.98 -8.22 -21.56
CA LEU A 816 6.82 -8.87 -22.16
C LEU A 816 6.66 -10.33 -21.69
N SER A 817 7.51 -10.76 -20.75
CA SER A 817 7.53 -12.11 -20.21
C SER A 817 6.39 -12.39 -19.24
N TYR A 818 6.13 -13.64 -19.01
CA TYR A 818 5.28 -14.15 -17.93
C TYR A 818 6.01 -15.30 -17.21
N TYR A 819 5.55 -15.65 -16.02
CA TYR A 819 6.11 -16.81 -15.32
C TYR A 819 5.48 -18.10 -15.83
N ASP A 820 6.28 -18.92 -16.51
CA ASP A 820 5.84 -20.23 -16.96
C ASP A 820 5.97 -21.28 -15.86
N THR A 821 4.84 -21.78 -15.39
CA THR A 821 4.77 -22.78 -14.31
C THR A 821 5.31 -24.16 -14.73
N ILE A 822 5.56 -24.39 -16.01
CA ILE A 822 6.20 -25.61 -16.51
C ILE A 822 7.70 -25.54 -16.36
N SER A 823 8.32 -24.51 -16.91
CA SER A 823 9.78 -24.30 -16.83
C SER A 823 10.24 -23.75 -15.46
N GLY A 824 9.30 -23.17 -14.68
CA GLY A 824 9.61 -22.50 -13.42
C GLY A 824 10.42 -21.22 -13.58
N SER A 825 10.26 -20.51 -14.69
CA SER A 825 11.03 -19.30 -15.01
C SER A 825 10.23 -18.27 -15.80
N MET A 826 10.69 -17.02 -15.80
CA MET A 826 10.14 -15.98 -16.66
C MET A 826 10.44 -16.30 -18.14
N MET A 827 9.43 -16.19 -18.99
CA MET A 827 9.51 -16.55 -20.40
C MET A 827 8.84 -15.50 -21.30
N THR A 828 9.57 -15.00 -22.30
CA THR A 828 9.00 -14.26 -23.43
C THR A 828 8.59 -15.29 -24.49
N GLU A 829 7.32 -15.37 -24.81
CA GLU A 829 6.78 -16.30 -25.79
C GLU A 829 6.93 -15.74 -27.21
N GLU A 830 7.27 -16.60 -28.18
CA GLU A 830 7.30 -16.22 -29.59
C GLU A 830 5.90 -15.86 -30.09
N GLY A 831 5.75 -14.73 -30.79
CA GLY A 831 4.45 -14.35 -31.33
C GLY A 831 4.34 -12.91 -31.80
N ASP A 832 3.12 -12.57 -32.22
CA ASP A 832 2.76 -11.24 -32.68
C ASP A 832 2.22 -10.41 -31.53
N TYR A 833 2.94 -9.35 -31.17
CA TYR A 833 2.60 -8.41 -30.13
C TYR A 833 2.06 -7.13 -30.75
N LEU A 834 0.89 -6.67 -30.26
CA LEU A 834 0.32 -5.39 -30.66
C LEU A 834 0.79 -4.30 -29.70
N PHE A 835 1.50 -3.31 -30.21
CA PHE A 835 1.82 -2.10 -29.44
C PHE A 835 0.90 -0.97 -29.84
N PHE A 836 0.51 -0.14 -28.86
CA PHE A 836 -0.24 1.08 -29.14
C PHE A 836 0.23 2.22 -28.20
N ALA A 837 0.15 3.45 -28.73
CA ALA A 837 0.41 4.66 -27.96
C ALA A 837 -0.84 5.53 -27.89
N GLY A 838 -1.00 6.22 -26.77
CA GLY A 838 -2.14 7.09 -26.47
C GLY A 838 -1.99 7.78 -25.13
N ARG A 839 -3.07 8.36 -24.64
CA ARG A 839 -3.14 9.15 -23.39
C ARG A 839 -3.69 8.35 -22.20
N SER A 840 -3.97 7.07 -22.38
CA SER A 840 -4.41 6.17 -21.32
C SER A 840 -4.41 4.72 -21.81
N SER A 841 -4.58 3.78 -20.90
CA SER A 841 -4.73 2.35 -21.20
C SER A 841 -5.94 2.03 -22.09
N ALA A 842 -6.89 2.95 -22.24
CA ALA A 842 -8.10 2.81 -23.09
C ALA A 842 -8.02 3.63 -24.39
N ASP A 843 -7.04 4.53 -24.56
CA ASP A 843 -6.90 5.41 -25.71
C ASP A 843 -5.85 4.85 -26.69
N ARG A 844 -6.28 4.39 -27.86
CA ARG A 844 -5.40 3.81 -28.90
C ARG A 844 -5.31 4.73 -30.12
N GLN A 845 -4.47 5.76 -30.06
CA GLN A 845 -4.36 6.73 -31.16
C GLN A 845 -3.50 6.22 -32.32
N THR A 846 -2.43 5.47 -32.05
CA THR A 846 -1.61 4.82 -33.05
C THR A 846 -1.20 3.43 -32.59
N GLN A 847 -1.18 2.47 -33.48
CA GLN A 847 -0.86 1.09 -33.13
C GLN A 847 -0.13 0.35 -34.24
N LYS A 848 0.66 -0.67 -33.87
CA LYS A 848 1.41 -1.51 -34.79
C LYS A 848 1.69 -2.87 -34.18
N VAL A 849 1.74 -3.90 -35.04
CA VAL A 849 2.10 -5.27 -34.64
C VAL A 849 3.60 -5.47 -34.95
N LEU A 850 4.29 -6.14 -34.02
CA LEU A 850 5.65 -6.61 -34.19
C LEU A 850 5.74 -8.08 -33.81
N HIS A 851 6.32 -8.89 -34.67
CA HIS A 851 6.67 -10.27 -34.33
C HIS A 851 7.92 -10.28 -33.44
N ILE A 852 7.82 -10.88 -32.27
CA ILE A 852 8.90 -11.00 -31.28
C ILE A 852 9.35 -12.45 -31.24
N PRO A 853 10.65 -12.73 -31.50
CA PRO A 853 11.21 -14.05 -31.31
C PRO A 853 11.24 -14.39 -29.81
N GLY A 854 10.92 -15.62 -29.46
CA GLY A 854 10.88 -16.04 -28.09
C GLY A 854 10.91 -17.55 -27.93
N ALA A 855 10.50 -18.03 -26.77
CA ALA A 855 10.37 -19.43 -26.48
C ALA A 855 8.99 -19.97 -26.88
N VAL A 856 8.94 -21.23 -27.25
CA VAL A 856 7.68 -21.98 -27.41
C VAL A 856 7.44 -22.71 -26.09
N PRO A 857 6.27 -22.54 -25.44
CA PRO A 857 5.96 -23.23 -24.19
C PRO A 857 6.10 -24.74 -24.31
N GLY A 858 6.80 -25.34 -23.36
CA GLY A 858 6.95 -26.78 -23.27
C GLY A 858 5.68 -27.48 -22.78
N LYS A 859 5.72 -28.79 -22.73
CA LYS A 859 4.70 -29.61 -22.08
C LYS A 859 5.18 -30.08 -20.71
N ARG A 860 4.25 -30.36 -19.78
CA ARG A 860 4.54 -30.88 -18.44
C ARG A 860 4.90 -32.36 -18.55
N ASP A 861 6.16 -32.70 -18.27
CA ASP A 861 6.57 -34.10 -18.12
C ASP A 861 6.14 -34.62 -16.75
N THR A 862 5.15 -35.51 -16.72
CA THR A 862 4.64 -36.07 -15.47
C THR A 862 5.55 -37.11 -14.84
N ALA A 863 6.59 -37.61 -15.53
CA ALA A 863 7.63 -38.43 -14.94
C ALA A 863 8.48 -37.63 -13.93
N CYS A 864 8.58 -36.31 -14.13
CA CYS A 864 9.13 -35.39 -13.15
C CYS A 864 8.12 -35.09 -12.04
N ARG A 865 8.62 -34.65 -10.87
CA ARG A 865 7.75 -34.19 -9.78
C ARG A 865 7.12 -32.86 -10.16
N ILE A 866 5.79 -32.80 -10.22
CA ILE A 866 5.01 -31.57 -10.45
C ILE A 866 4.58 -31.03 -9.11
N ARG A 867 4.88 -29.77 -8.84
CA ARG A 867 4.45 -29.05 -7.63
C ARG A 867 2.96 -28.75 -7.70
N ALA A 868 2.26 -28.91 -6.59
CA ALA A 868 0.82 -28.65 -6.54
C ALA A 868 0.46 -27.18 -6.76
N ASP A 869 1.30 -26.23 -6.34
CA ASP A 869 1.15 -24.78 -6.52
C ASP A 869 1.44 -24.28 -7.95
N HIS A 870 1.91 -25.14 -8.87
CA HIS A 870 2.14 -24.84 -10.28
C HIS A 870 0.94 -25.20 -11.19
N TYR A 871 -0.26 -25.13 -10.66
CA TYR A 871 -1.51 -25.36 -11.41
C TYR A 871 -1.74 -24.29 -12.50
N ASP A 872 -2.56 -24.62 -13.48
CA ASP A 872 -3.00 -23.67 -14.51
C ASP A 872 -4.38 -23.07 -14.21
N ASP A 873 -5.18 -23.75 -13.35
CA ASP A 873 -6.49 -23.28 -12.89
C ASP A 873 -6.86 -23.93 -11.56
N TYR A 874 -7.80 -23.33 -10.82
CA TYR A 874 -8.22 -23.83 -9.52
C TYR A 874 -9.61 -23.37 -9.10
N GLU A 875 -10.20 -24.04 -8.12
CA GLU A 875 -11.42 -23.62 -7.42
C GLU A 875 -11.31 -23.92 -5.94
N ASN A 876 -11.74 -22.97 -5.06
CA ASN A 876 -11.74 -23.09 -3.59
C ASN A 876 -10.41 -23.53 -2.99
N ILE A 877 -9.30 -22.94 -3.45
CA ILE A 877 -7.95 -23.29 -3.00
C ILE A 877 -7.29 -22.11 -2.30
N GLU A 878 -6.48 -22.38 -1.30
CA GLU A 878 -5.48 -21.46 -0.76
C GLU A 878 -4.10 -22.13 -0.73
N LEU A 879 -3.08 -21.31 -0.78
CA LEU A 879 -1.70 -21.71 -0.66
C LEU A 879 -1.25 -21.59 0.80
N THR A 880 -0.55 -22.59 1.29
CA THR A 880 -0.11 -22.70 2.68
C THR A 880 1.31 -23.28 2.76
N GLU A 881 1.89 -23.22 3.95
CA GLU A 881 3.20 -23.81 4.18
C GLU A 881 3.18 -25.33 3.90
N GLY A 882 4.15 -25.75 3.11
CA GLY A 882 4.42 -27.15 2.79
C GLY A 882 5.62 -27.70 3.53
N ARG A 883 6.42 -28.55 2.85
CA ARG A 883 7.64 -29.17 3.38
C ARG A 883 8.87 -28.72 2.58
N PHE A 884 10.02 -28.62 3.21
CA PHE A 884 11.30 -28.24 2.57
C PHE A 884 11.26 -26.88 1.84
N GLY A 885 10.54 -25.89 2.40
CA GLY A 885 10.39 -24.58 1.79
C GLY A 885 9.49 -24.56 0.54
N MET A 886 8.81 -25.66 0.23
CA MET A 886 7.82 -25.70 -0.83
C MET A 886 6.44 -25.24 -0.32
N THR A 887 5.65 -24.64 -1.18
CA THR A 887 4.25 -24.26 -0.93
C THR A 887 3.34 -25.46 -1.15
N ALA A 888 2.39 -25.69 -0.25
CA ALA A 888 1.33 -26.68 -0.39
C ALA A 888 0.00 -26.03 -0.78
N VAL A 889 -0.87 -26.80 -1.41
CA VAL A 889 -2.24 -26.42 -1.74
C VAL A 889 -3.19 -27.04 -0.72
N SER A 890 -4.09 -26.22 -0.14
CA SER A 890 -5.18 -26.66 0.73
C SER A 890 -6.52 -26.03 0.29
N LEU A 891 -7.62 -26.40 0.94
CA LEU A 891 -8.92 -25.79 0.70
C LEU A 891 -9.03 -24.46 1.43
N ARG A 892 -9.57 -23.42 0.76
CA ARG A 892 -9.91 -22.15 1.39
C ARG A 892 -11.10 -22.31 2.35
N ASP A 893 -12.11 -23.06 1.93
CA ASP A 893 -13.27 -23.46 2.75
C ASP A 893 -13.31 -24.99 2.81
N GLU A 894 -12.94 -25.58 3.95
CA GLU A 894 -12.88 -27.03 4.16
C GLU A 894 -14.24 -27.74 4.02
N ASN A 895 -15.36 -26.98 4.11
CA ASN A 895 -16.71 -27.53 3.94
C ASN A 895 -17.14 -27.63 2.48
N LYS A 896 -16.34 -27.10 1.56
CA LYS A 896 -16.57 -27.13 0.12
C LYS A 896 -15.51 -27.97 -0.58
N LYS A 897 -15.90 -28.52 -1.73
CA LYS A 897 -14.91 -29.15 -2.62
C LYS A 897 -14.02 -28.10 -3.24
N GLY A 898 -12.78 -28.47 -3.52
CA GLY A 898 -11.87 -27.67 -4.31
C GLY A 898 -11.16 -28.52 -5.34
N GLU A 899 -10.61 -27.85 -6.35
CA GLU A 899 -9.84 -28.54 -7.40
C GLU A 899 -8.67 -27.69 -7.90
N ILE A 900 -7.66 -28.38 -8.40
CA ILE A 900 -6.56 -27.81 -9.18
C ILE A 900 -6.42 -28.54 -10.51
N VAL A 901 -6.09 -27.80 -11.55
CA VAL A 901 -6.02 -28.30 -12.94
C VAL A 901 -4.64 -28.03 -13.51
N PHE A 902 -4.08 -29.08 -14.15
CA PHE A 902 -2.81 -29.02 -14.89
C PHE A 902 -3.07 -29.38 -16.34
N ARG A 903 -2.74 -28.47 -17.26
CA ARG A 903 -2.91 -28.64 -18.71
C ARG A 903 -1.58 -29.03 -19.35
N ASP A 904 -1.64 -29.47 -20.60
CA ASP A 904 -0.47 -29.81 -21.44
C ASP A 904 0.48 -30.85 -20.80
N CYS A 905 -0.09 -31.81 -20.08
CA CYS A 905 0.68 -32.88 -19.46
C CYS A 905 1.04 -33.98 -20.48
N VAL A 906 2.28 -34.44 -20.44
CA VAL A 906 2.73 -35.65 -21.17
C VAL A 906 2.92 -36.75 -20.15
N LEU A 907 2.15 -37.83 -20.31
CA LEU A 907 2.35 -39.08 -19.59
C LEU A 907 3.35 -39.91 -20.37
N GLY A 908 4.47 -40.30 -19.74
CA GLY A 908 5.44 -41.18 -20.40
C GLY A 908 4.77 -42.46 -20.92
N ASP A 909 5.22 -42.98 -22.05
CA ASP A 909 4.61 -44.14 -22.74
C ASP A 909 4.52 -45.39 -21.83
N GLU A 910 5.36 -45.43 -20.82
CA GLU A 910 5.47 -46.54 -19.85
C GLU A 910 4.95 -46.20 -18.45
N ALA A 911 4.31 -45.01 -18.24
CA ALA A 911 3.77 -44.67 -16.94
C ALA A 911 2.59 -45.57 -16.58
N THR A 912 2.73 -46.34 -15.50
CA THR A 912 1.72 -47.28 -14.98
C THR A 912 1.34 -46.98 -13.53
N HIS A 913 2.04 -46.07 -12.87
CA HIS A 913 1.80 -45.70 -11.47
C HIS A 913 1.85 -44.19 -11.28
N GLY A 914 1.18 -43.74 -10.25
CA GLY A 914 1.25 -42.35 -9.78
C GLY A 914 1.60 -42.29 -8.30
N LYS A 915 2.18 -41.16 -7.89
CA LYS A 915 2.43 -40.81 -6.48
C LYS A 915 1.92 -39.41 -6.16
N LEU A 916 1.26 -39.28 -5.01
CA LEU A 916 0.88 -38.02 -4.40
C LEU A 916 1.67 -37.83 -3.11
N LEU A 917 2.25 -36.64 -2.90
CA LEU A 917 2.83 -36.26 -1.63
C LEU A 917 1.88 -35.28 -0.94
N LEU A 918 1.28 -35.72 0.16
CA LEU A 918 0.24 -34.96 0.85
C LEU A 918 0.28 -35.16 2.36
N LYS A 919 -0.49 -34.31 3.07
CA LYS A 919 -0.79 -34.43 4.50
C LYS A 919 -2.30 -34.34 4.66
N SER A 920 -2.92 -35.24 5.41
CA SER A 920 -4.37 -35.27 5.58
C SER A 920 -4.79 -35.64 7.00
N LYS A 921 -5.97 -35.13 7.42
CA LYS A 921 -6.70 -35.59 8.59
C LYS A 921 -7.75 -36.64 8.20
N ARG A 922 -8.38 -37.25 9.23
CA ARG A 922 -9.51 -38.17 9.01
C ARG A 922 -10.65 -37.50 8.26
N GLY A 923 -11.27 -38.21 7.34
CA GLY A 923 -12.45 -37.79 6.59
C GLY A 923 -12.14 -37.01 5.30
N CYS A 924 -10.87 -36.79 4.93
CA CYS A 924 -10.55 -36.16 3.65
C CYS A 924 -10.78 -37.12 2.48
N ARG A 925 -11.06 -36.53 1.30
CA ARG A 925 -11.17 -37.26 0.03
C ARG A 925 -10.33 -36.58 -1.03
N ILE A 926 -9.63 -37.40 -1.83
CA ILE A 926 -8.91 -36.92 -3.01
C ILE A 926 -9.31 -37.75 -4.21
N GLN A 927 -9.62 -37.08 -5.31
CA GLN A 927 -9.86 -37.71 -6.60
C GLN A 927 -8.81 -37.20 -7.58
N PHE A 928 -8.12 -38.12 -8.24
CA PHE A 928 -7.15 -37.78 -9.30
C PHE A 928 -7.73 -38.24 -10.64
N LEU A 929 -7.84 -37.31 -11.56
CA LEU A 929 -8.41 -37.52 -12.89
C LEU A 929 -7.36 -37.27 -13.98
N VAL A 930 -7.38 -38.10 -15.02
CA VAL A 930 -6.67 -37.89 -16.29
C VAL A 930 -7.71 -37.73 -17.39
N GLY A 931 -7.84 -36.52 -17.94
CA GLY A 931 -9.02 -36.17 -18.72
C GLY A 931 -10.27 -36.28 -17.84
N ASP A 932 -11.33 -36.92 -18.36
CA ASP A 932 -12.56 -37.17 -17.61
C ASP A 932 -12.53 -38.48 -16.78
N LYS A 933 -11.44 -39.26 -16.85
CA LYS A 933 -11.34 -40.55 -16.21
C LYS A 933 -10.75 -40.44 -14.80
N GLU A 934 -11.55 -40.79 -13.77
CA GLU A 934 -11.03 -40.94 -12.39
C GLU A 934 -10.08 -42.15 -12.33
N VAL A 935 -8.83 -41.90 -11.90
CA VAL A 935 -7.80 -42.95 -11.78
C VAL A 935 -7.45 -43.27 -10.33
N LEU A 936 -7.81 -42.39 -9.41
CA LEU A 936 -7.69 -42.59 -7.97
C LEU A 936 -8.86 -41.93 -7.24
N ALA A 937 -9.48 -42.67 -6.30
CA ALA A 937 -10.33 -42.11 -5.26
C ALA A 937 -9.78 -42.54 -3.90
N PHE A 938 -9.13 -41.63 -3.19
CA PHE A 938 -8.57 -41.85 -1.86
C PHE A 938 -9.53 -41.30 -0.79
N ARG A 939 -9.68 -42.03 0.32
CA ARG A 939 -10.40 -41.60 1.53
C ARG A 939 -9.50 -41.79 2.74
N GLY A 940 -9.30 -40.72 3.53
CA GLY A 940 -8.49 -40.74 4.74
C GLY A 940 -9.17 -41.38 5.97
N ASP A 941 -9.94 -42.47 5.81
CA ASP A 941 -10.83 -43.01 6.85
C ASP A 941 -10.16 -44.08 7.77
N THR A 942 -8.99 -44.59 7.44
CA THR A 942 -8.45 -45.74 8.16
C THR A 942 -7.09 -45.51 8.77
N ALA A 943 -6.99 -45.78 10.07
CA ALA A 943 -5.77 -45.85 10.87
C ALA A 943 -4.85 -47.04 10.49
N SER A 944 -4.85 -47.47 9.23
CA SER A 944 -4.06 -48.59 8.75
C SER A 944 -3.37 -48.28 7.43
N TYR A 945 -2.48 -47.28 7.42
CA TYR A 945 -1.39 -47.33 6.46
C TYR A 945 -0.11 -47.67 7.20
N VAL A 946 0.40 -48.85 6.92
CA VAL A 946 1.77 -49.26 7.29
C VAL A 946 2.69 -48.32 6.53
N ALA A 947 3.31 -47.39 7.26
CA ALA A 947 4.35 -46.53 6.75
C ALA A 947 5.49 -47.38 6.24
N SER A 948 5.66 -47.46 4.93
CA SER A 948 6.93 -47.91 4.37
C SER A 948 7.92 -46.75 4.47
N ALA A 949 8.89 -46.90 5.39
CA ALA A 949 10.03 -46.03 5.67
C ALA A 949 9.69 -44.71 6.37
N SER A 950 9.52 -44.77 7.68
CA SER A 950 9.57 -43.63 8.60
C SER A 950 10.97 -43.01 8.66
N PHE A 951 11.13 -41.79 8.16
CA PHE A 951 12.15 -40.91 8.73
C PHE A 951 11.53 -40.26 9.97
N ARG A 952 11.94 -40.78 11.14
CA ARG A 952 11.68 -40.10 12.42
C ARG A 952 12.66 -38.95 12.53
N GLU A 953 12.17 -37.72 12.42
CA GLU A 953 12.84 -36.57 13.03
C GLU A 953 12.72 -36.73 14.55
N ASN A 954 13.85 -36.59 15.24
CA ASN A 954 13.96 -36.76 16.69
C ASN A 954 12.95 -35.85 17.41
N SER A 955 12.05 -36.49 18.13
CA SER A 955 11.12 -35.88 19.07
C SER A 955 11.90 -35.18 20.19
N LEU A 956 11.64 -33.89 20.38
CA LEU A 956 11.82 -33.22 21.66
C LEU A 956 10.85 -33.83 22.68
N ASN A 957 11.30 -34.01 23.90
CA ASN A 957 10.73 -34.80 24.97
C ASN A 957 9.22 -34.61 25.18
N GLU A 958 8.53 -35.73 25.41
CA GLU A 958 7.17 -35.78 25.98
C GLU A 958 7.14 -35.07 27.35
N GLY A 959 6.62 -33.89 27.44
CA GLY A 959 6.45 -33.15 28.70
C GLY A 959 5.72 -31.82 28.60
N ASP A 960 5.89 -31.10 27.56
CA ASP A 960 5.27 -29.77 27.39
C ASP A 960 4.06 -29.82 26.49
N ARG A 961 2.86 -29.54 27.05
CA ARG A 961 1.62 -29.31 26.29
C ARG A 961 1.71 -28.01 25.49
N ALA A 962 2.35 -28.07 24.34
CA ALA A 962 2.08 -27.10 23.27
C ALA A 962 0.70 -27.40 22.65
N PRO A 963 -0.06 -26.39 22.23
CA PRO A 963 -1.34 -26.60 21.55
C PRO A 963 -1.10 -27.51 20.34
N GLU A 964 -2.01 -28.45 20.11
CA GLU A 964 -1.95 -29.54 19.13
C GLU A 964 -1.16 -29.22 17.86
N ARG A 965 0.16 -29.34 17.92
CA ARG A 965 0.99 -29.39 16.72
C ARG A 965 0.73 -30.74 16.06
N TRP A 966 0.37 -30.69 14.81
CA TRP A 966 0.17 -31.84 13.96
C TRP A 966 1.34 -32.82 14.03
N PRO A 967 1.11 -34.14 14.07
CA PRO A 967 2.17 -35.06 13.78
C PRO A 967 2.65 -34.81 12.35
N ALA A 968 3.93 -34.46 12.20
CA ALA A 968 4.56 -33.98 10.98
C ALA A 968 4.84 -35.11 9.98
N VAL A 969 3.82 -35.86 9.56
CA VAL A 969 4.01 -36.96 8.59
C VAL A 969 3.37 -36.55 7.28
N TRP A 970 4.21 -36.29 6.28
CA TRP A 970 3.80 -36.19 4.89
C TRP A 970 3.79 -37.58 4.31
N ASP A 971 2.64 -38.01 3.77
CA ASP A 971 2.44 -39.36 3.24
C ASP A 971 2.63 -39.36 1.73
N GLU A 972 3.36 -40.34 1.21
CA GLU A 972 3.34 -40.68 -0.22
C GLU A 972 2.26 -41.72 -0.47
N ILE A 973 1.24 -41.33 -1.24
CA ILE A 973 0.21 -42.26 -1.69
C ILE A 973 0.56 -42.73 -3.10
N GLU A 974 0.80 -44.05 -3.24
CA GLU A 974 1.03 -44.68 -4.55
C GLU A 974 -0.25 -45.31 -5.08
N PHE A 975 -0.51 -45.17 -6.38
CA PHE A 975 -1.69 -45.72 -7.06
C PHE A 975 -1.32 -46.23 -8.46
N SER A 976 -2.10 -47.21 -8.95
CA SER A 976 -1.94 -47.70 -10.32
C SER A 976 -2.68 -46.81 -11.31
N LEU A 977 -2.04 -46.51 -12.43
CA LEU A 977 -2.72 -45.85 -13.56
C LEU A 977 -3.40 -46.93 -14.43
N PRO A 978 -4.69 -46.81 -14.71
CA PRO A 978 -5.35 -47.67 -15.69
C PRO A 978 -4.84 -47.31 -17.11
N ASP A 979 -5.16 -48.17 -18.07
CA ASP A 979 -4.88 -47.86 -19.49
C ASP A 979 -5.47 -46.53 -19.90
N VAL A 980 -4.55 -45.59 -20.27
CA VAL A 980 -4.88 -44.26 -20.83
C VAL A 980 -4.65 -44.35 -22.33
N LYS A 981 -5.55 -43.85 -23.16
CA LYS A 981 -5.39 -43.82 -24.61
C LYS A 981 -4.14 -43.11 -25.04
N GLU A 982 -3.49 -43.54 -26.11
CA GLU A 982 -2.25 -42.94 -26.60
C GLU A 982 -2.35 -41.44 -26.90
N GLU A 983 -3.48 -41.00 -27.42
CA GLU A 983 -3.75 -39.58 -27.69
C GLU A 983 -3.77 -38.73 -26.41
N ASP A 984 -4.36 -39.27 -25.32
CA ASP A 984 -4.44 -38.62 -24.02
C ASP A 984 -3.09 -38.60 -23.30
N ARG A 985 -2.19 -39.56 -23.61
CA ARG A 985 -0.83 -39.58 -23.03
C ARG A 985 0.04 -38.41 -23.52
N LYS A 986 -0.21 -37.93 -24.75
CA LYS A 986 0.59 -36.85 -25.37
C LYS A 986 0.12 -35.45 -25.00
N ASN A 987 -1.08 -35.29 -24.51
CA ASN A 987 -1.65 -33.99 -24.16
C ASN A 987 -2.80 -34.13 -23.14
N ALA A 988 -2.50 -34.59 -21.94
CA ALA A 988 -3.47 -34.81 -20.89
C ALA A 988 -3.79 -33.51 -20.11
N THR A 989 -5.02 -33.43 -19.66
CA THR A 989 -5.38 -32.53 -18.53
C THR A 989 -5.47 -33.38 -17.27
N ILE A 990 -4.75 -32.98 -16.22
CA ILE A 990 -4.82 -33.64 -14.90
C ILE A 990 -5.61 -32.73 -13.97
N THR A 991 -6.64 -33.29 -13.32
CA THR A 991 -7.44 -32.61 -12.31
C THR A 991 -7.35 -33.34 -10.99
N ILE A 992 -7.04 -32.61 -9.92
CA ILE A 992 -7.01 -33.16 -8.56
C ILE A 992 -8.09 -32.44 -7.75
N ARG A 993 -9.11 -33.21 -7.31
CA ARG A 993 -10.20 -32.73 -6.46
C ARG A 993 -9.96 -33.09 -5.02
N MET A 994 -10.26 -32.18 -4.12
CA MET A 994 -10.03 -32.33 -2.69
C MET A 994 -11.29 -32.02 -1.89
N GLU A 995 -11.51 -32.76 -0.80
CA GLU A 995 -12.56 -32.52 0.20
C GLU A 995 -11.96 -32.73 1.61
N GLY A 996 -12.33 -31.86 2.58
CA GLY A 996 -11.85 -31.96 3.96
C GLY A 996 -10.41 -31.46 4.15
N ASP A 997 -9.85 -31.64 5.34
CA ASP A 997 -8.55 -31.09 5.71
C ASP A 997 -7.41 -31.88 5.02
N VAL A 998 -6.93 -31.35 3.90
CA VAL A 998 -5.85 -31.93 3.10
C VAL A 998 -4.89 -30.83 2.64
N LYS A 999 -3.58 -31.15 2.69
CA LYS A 999 -2.52 -30.34 2.08
C LYS A 999 -1.80 -31.18 1.04
N LEU A 1000 -1.84 -30.75 -0.23
CA LEU A 1000 -1.18 -31.41 -1.34
C LEU A 1000 0.10 -30.65 -1.71
N LEU A 1001 1.23 -31.33 -1.80
CA LEU A 1001 2.52 -30.74 -2.11
C LEU A 1001 2.95 -30.98 -3.55
N SER A 1002 2.79 -32.21 -4.05
CA SER A 1002 3.23 -32.57 -5.40
C SER A 1002 2.63 -33.88 -5.86
N PHE A 1003 2.76 -34.15 -7.17
CA PHE A 1003 2.49 -35.47 -7.75
C PHE A 1003 3.52 -35.80 -8.83
N ARG A 1004 3.57 -37.11 -9.22
CA ARG A 1004 4.29 -37.61 -10.40
C ARG A 1004 3.62 -38.85 -10.93
N LEU A 1005 3.79 -39.14 -12.23
CA LEU A 1005 3.34 -40.36 -12.88
C LEU A 1005 4.55 -41.05 -13.50
N PHE A 1006 4.78 -42.33 -13.20
CA PHE A 1006 6.01 -43.02 -13.55
C PHE A 1006 5.82 -44.52 -13.79
N ARG A 1007 6.85 -45.19 -14.34
CA ARG A 1007 6.98 -46.63 -14.34
C ARG A 1007 7.83 -47.04 -13.11
N PRO A 1008 7.36 -47.92 -12.22
CA PRO A 1008 8.20 -48.43 -11.15
C PRO A 1008 9.45 -49.16 -11.73
N ASP A 1009 10.60 -48.88 -11.16
CA ASP A 1009 11.80 -49.64 -11.45
C ASP A 1009 11.63 -51.04 -10.87
N PRO A 1010 11.62 -52.11 -11.68
CA PRO A 1010 11.45 -53.47 -11.20
C PRO A 1010 12.57 -53.93 -10.24
N ASP A 1011 13.73 -53.24 -10.26
CA ASP A 1011 14.87 -53.57 -9.40
C ASP A 1011 14.97 -52.70 -8.14
N ALA A 1012 14.08 -51.70 -7.94
CA ALA A 1012 14.12 -50.79 -6.78
C ALA A 1012 13.78 -51.45 -5.42
N HIS A 1013 13.36 -52.72 -5.41
CA HIS A 1013 13.10 -53.50 -4.19
C HIS A 1013 14.28 -54.37 -3.72
N ARG A 1014 15.47 -54.17 -4.32
CA ARG A 1014 16.67 -54.99 -4.00
C ARG A 1014 17.74 -54.31 -3.14
N PHE A 1015 17.41 -53.17 -2.49
CA PHE A 1015 18.33 -52.54 -1.51
C PHE A 1015 17.62 -52.17 -0.22
#